data_c28481d6b6f1e2be39a2f84a83ce5b0f
#
_entry.id   c28481d6b6f1e2be39a2f84a83ce5b0f
#
_cell.length_a   1.000
_cell.length_b   1.000
_cell.length_c   1.000
_cell.angle_alpha   90.00
_cell.angle_beta   90.00
_cell.angle_gamma   90.00
#
_symmetry.space_group_name_H-M   'P 1'
#
loop_
_entity.id
_entity.type
_entity.pdbx_description
1 polymer ?
#
loop_
_entity_poly.entity_id
_entity_poly.type
_entity_poly.pdbx_seq_one_letter_code
_entity_poly.pdbx_strand_id
1 'polypeptide(L)'
;MAALTPMMAQYMEVKNQYKDCILFYRLGDFYEMFFDDALTASRELEITLTGRDCGQEERAPMCGVPYHACDIYINKLIEKGYKVAICEQMEDPKLAKGLVKREVIRIVTPGTNMSQAILDETRNNYLMCIFGCNEEYGLAVCDITTGEFRSCHVSSTAKLYDEINKYSPTEIIGNGAFLSCDLNFDYMKEKMKITISEAPSHYFNDDTCEDFIKRQFKVGSIDGLGIEDDQEDILISVGALLQYLHETQKNSLDHINRMDVYSIEDYMIIDSSSRRNLELTETLRDKQKRGSLLWVMDKTKTAMGARMLRNMIEQPLIHKDDIEARLDAIAELNNSVIDRDEIREYLNTIYDLERLMTRISLRTANPRDLLAFKTSIHLLPDIIQLLGNFYSDGLTEIREGIDDLHDLYELLDRAIVDEPPILIREGGIFKDGYLEDIDTLKNATTDGKNWIAELEAREREKTGIKNLKIKFNKVFGYYFDVTNSYKSLVPDYFIRKQTLANSERYTTEELDRLAGVILGSSDKLVALEYNTYVELRDTLAAELTRVQRTAHNIAMLDALCSLSYVAIKNGYVRPDINNDGVINIKDGRHPVVEKMLNNDMFITNDTYLNNHESRITIITGPNMAGKSTYMRQTALIVLMAQVGSFVPAASADIGICDRIFTRVGASDDLASGQSTFMVEMSEVANILRNATKNSLLILDEIGRGTSTYDGLAIAWAVVEYISNSELLGAKTLFATHYHELTELEGKLSAVNNYCIAVKEDGDDIVFLRKIVKGGADRSYGIQVAKLAGVPDVVIARANEICNQLIDKDITTKLKEIKITNDFKPKNDDTQMSMFGSLAESQVIEDIKCVDLSNMTPMKALLYLNELQERLK
;
A
#
# COMPACT_ATOMS: atom_id res chain seq x y z
N MET A 1 5.44 -31.97 40.01
CA MET A 1 5.96 -30.75 39.32
C MET A 1 5.86 -29.59 40.30
N ALA A 2 6.96 -28.86 40.57
CA ALA A 2 6.89 -27.66 41.40
C ALA A 2 5.95 -26.65 40.73
N ALA A 3 5.15 -25.94 41.52
CA ALA A 3 4.19 -24.97 41.02
C ALA A 3 4.93 -23.74 40.47
N LEU A 4 4.50 -23.22 39.31
CA LEU A 4 5.00 -21.98 38.78
C LEU A 4 4.80 -20.82 39.77
N THR A 5 5.70 -19.84 39.77
CA THR A 5 5.47 -18.59 40.51
C THR A 5 4.17 -17.94 40.06
N PRO A 6 3.46 -17.19 40.94
CA PRO A 6 2.16 -16.59 40.60
C PRO A 6 2.21 -15.72 39.32
N MET A 7 3.31 -14.99 39.11
CA MET A 7 3.51 -14.17 37.92
C MET A 7 3.69 -15.03 36.65
N MET A 8 4.45 -16.14 36.73
CA MET A 8 4.61 -17.06 35.61
C MET A 8 3.33 -17.82 35.28
N ALA A 9 2.52 -18.15 36.30
CA ALA A 9 1.19 -18.73 36.09
C ALA A 9 0.27 -17.77 35.32
N GLN A 10 0.24 -16.48 35.68
CA GLN A 10 -0.49 -15.45 34.97
C GLN A 10 0.02 -15.28 33.50
N TYR A 11 1.36 -15.28 33.29
CA TYR A 11 1.94 -15.25 31.96
C TYR A 11 1.45 -16.41 31.08
N MET A 12 1.51 -17.64 31.61
CA MET A 12 1.09 -18.84 30.89
C MET A 12 -0.41 -18.84 30.59
N GLU A 13 -1.23 -18.31 31.49
CA GLU A 13 -2.67 -18.16 31.27
C GLU A 13 -2.95 -17.24 30.08
N VAL A 14 -2.29 -16.06 30.02
CA VAL A 14 -2.38 -15.15 28.88
C VAL A 14 -1.81 -15.80 27.62
N LYS A 15 -0.61 -16.41 27.70
CA LYS A 15 0.03 -17.03 26.51
C LYS A 15 -0.81 -18.16 25.91
N ASN A 16 -1.53 -18.93 26.72
CA ASN A 16 -2.38 -19.99 26.21
C ASN A 16 -3.57 -19.50 25.39
N GLN A 17 -4.00 -18.23 25.57
CA GLN A 17 -5.02 -17.60 24.77
C GLN A 17 -4.46 -17.06 23.42
N TYR A 18 -3.13 -16.74 23.37
CA TYR A 18 -2.45 -16.14 22.21
C TYR A 18 -1.23 -16.97 21.80
N LYS A 19 -1.44 -18.25 21.51
CA LYS A 19 -0.36 -19.21 21.22
C LYS A 19 0.44 -18.87 19.96
N ASP A 20 -0.21 -18.29 18.97
CA ASP A 20 0.34 -17.89 17.67
C ASP A 20 1.05 -16.53 17.67
N CYS A 21 1.00 -15.80 18.80
CA CYS A 21 1.62 -14.49 18.94
C CYS A 21 2.84 -14.55 19.86
N ILE A 22 3.87 -13.75 19.60
CA ILE A 22 4.94 -13.47 20.56
C ILE A 22 4.38 -12.50 21.61
N LEU A 23 4.37 -12.92 22.89
CA LEU A 23 3.75 -12.16 23.97
C LEU A 23 4.73 -11.16 24.57
N PHE A 24 4.51 -9.85 24.34
CA PHE A 24 5.22 -8.76 24.99
C PHE A 24 4.53 -8.44 26.32
N TYR A 25 5.05 -9.00 27.39
CA TYR A 25 4.44 -8.96 28.73
C TYR A 25 5.03 -7.84 29.57
N ARG A 26 4.25 -6.83 29.94
CA ARG A 26 4.70 -5.65 30.68
C ARG A 26 5.13 -5.97 32.10
N LEU A 27 6.39 -5.68 32.44
CA LEU A 27 6.96 -5.79 33.77
C LEU A 27 7.80 -4.54 34.09
N GLY A 28 7.20 -3.60 34.80
CA GLY A 28 7.84 -2.30 35.10
C GLY A 28 8.13 -1.50 33.81
N ASP A 29 9.41 -1.18 33.58
CA ASP A 29 9.86 -0.40 32.42
C ASP A 29 10.21 -1.26 31.19
N PHE A 30 9.93 -2.58 31.24
CA PHE A 30 10.25 -3.51 30.15
C PHE A 30 9.02 -4.27 29.69
N TYR A 31 9.04 -4.67 28.42
CA TYR A 31 8.28 -5.83 27.94
C TYR A 31 9.21 -7.02 27.97
N GLU A 32 8.84 -8.03 28.75
CA GLU A 32 9.60 -9.27 28.90
C GLU A 32 8.88 -10.43 28.18
N MET A 33 9.64 -11.27 27.52
CA MET A 33 9.18 -12.48 26.84
C MET A 33 9.80 -13.68 27.53
N PHE A 34 9.06 -14.79 27.61
CA PHE A 34 9.50 -15.99 28.32
C PHE A 34 9.35 -17.23 27.46
N PHE A 35 10.04 -18.30 27.84
CA PHE A 35 10.00 -19.63 27.21
C PHE A 35 10.30 -19.56 25.71
N ASP A 36 9.49 -20.19 24.87
CA ASP A 36 9.67 -20.25 23.41
C ASP A 36 9.65 -18.87 22.77
N ASP A 37 8.82 -17.95 23.30
CA ASP A 37 8.78 -16.56 22.81
C ASP A 37 10.12 -15.85 23.04
N ALA A 38 10.78 -16.11 24.18
CA ALA A 38 12.09 -15.55 24.46
C ALA A 38 13.18 -16.10 23.55
N LEU A 39 13.15 -17.41 23.25
CA LEU A 39 14.09 -18.05 22.34
C LEU A 39 13.93 -17.48 20.92
N THR A 40 12.71 -17.36 20.46
CA THR A 40 12.39 -16.80 19.13
C THR A 40 12.76 -15.33 19.06
N ALA A 41 12.28 -14.50 19.99
CA ALA A 41 12.54 -13.07 19.98
C ALA A 41 14.02 -12.75 20.15
N SER A 42 14.77 -13.47 21.02
CA SER A 42 16.21 -13.28 21.19
C SER A 42 16.97 -13.52 19.88
N ARG A 43 16.62 -14.57 19.13
CA ARG A 43 17.24 -14.91 17.85
C ARG A 43 16.88 -13.88 16.77
N GLU A 44 15.59 -13.56 16.64
CA GLU A 44 15.11 -12.69 15.56
C GLU A 44 15.46 -11.21 15.74
N LEU A 45 15.55 -10.75 16.99
CA LEU A 45 15.88 -9.37 17.36
C LEU A 45 17.37 -9.15 17.67
N GLU A 46 18.15 -10.25 17.74
CA GLU A 46 19.57 -10.22 18.15
C GLU A 46 19.80 -9.57 19.54
N ILE A 47 18.88 -9.87 20.50
CA ILE A 47 18.98 -9.39 21.88
C ILE A 47 19.41 -10.51 22.83
N THR A 48 19.97 -10.12 23.97
CA THR A 48 20.54 -11.04 24.95
C THR A 48 19.46 -11.94 25.56
N LEU A 49 19.65 -13.26 25.48
CA LEU A 49 18.86 -14.24 26.19
C LEU A 49 19.40 -14.41 27.63
N THR A 50 18.50 -14.30 28.59
CA THR A 50 18.79 -14.48 30.02
C THR A 50 17.88 -15.54 30.63
N GLY A 51 17.87 -15.72 31.93
CA GLY A 51 16.98 -16.68 32.59
C GLY A 51 16.36 -16.07 33.87
N ARG A 52 15.07 -16.30 34.09
CA ARG A 52 14.34 -15.87 35.28
C ARG A 52 13.87 -17.08 36.10
N ASP A 53 13.88 -16.94 37.42
CA ASP A 53 13.33 -17.96 38.31
C ASP A 53 11.79 -18.08 38.09
N CYS A 54 11.36 -19.28 37.76
CA CYS A 54 9.95 -19.59 37.48
C CYS A 54 9.33 -20.51 38.56
N GLY A 55 10.07 -20.88 39.62
CA GLY A 55 9.64 -21.82 40.66
C GLY A 55 9.89 -23.29 40.29
N GLN A 56 10.63 -23.55 39.17
CA GLN A 56 11.07 -24.89 38.78
C GLN A 56 12.58 -25.02 38.94
N GLU A 57 13.12 -26.22 38.77
CA GLU A 57 14.58 -26.47 38.90
C GLU A 57 15.38 -25.73 37.84
N GLU A 58 14.83 -25.60 36.64
CA GLU A 58 15.41 -24.82 35.54
C GLU A 58 14.80 -23.42 35.46
N ARG A 59 15.67 -22.42 35.18
CA ARG A 59 15.21 -21.05 34.99
C ARG A 59 14.49 -20.91 33.64
N ALA A 60 13.37 -20.23 33.59
CA ALA A 60 12.70 -19.92 32.33
C ALA A 60 13.59 -19.03 31.46
N PRO A 61 13.83 -19.38 30.16
CA PRO A 61 14.46 -18.48 29.24
C PRO A 61 13.69 -17.14 29.19
N MET A 62 14.41 -16.03 29.17
CA MET A 62 13.84 -14.68 29.20
C MET A 62 14.67 -13.74 28.34
N CYS A 63 14.01 -12.88 27.58
CA CYS A 63 14.59 -11.66 27.02
C CYS A 63 13.61 -10.50 27.20
N GLY A 64 14.08 -9.27 27.03
CA GLY A 64 13.21 -8.11 27.25
C GLY A 64 13.71 -6.87 26.51
N VAL A 65 12.78 -5.97 26.22
CA VAL A 65 13.02 -4.68 25.54
C VAL A 65 12.41 -3.55 26.38
N PRO A 66 13.03 -2.35 26.39
CA PRO A 66 12.47 -1.19 27.06
C PRO A 66 11.10 -0.83 26.45
N TYR A 67 10.10 -0.55 27.28
CA TYR A 67 8.75 -0.26 26.78
C TYR A 67 8.67 0.95 25.84
N HIS A 68 9.46 1.98 26.11
CA HIS A 68 9.49 3.21 25.32
C HIS A 68 10.15 3.04 23.94
N ALA A 69 10.84 1.93 23.71
CA ALA A 69 11.49 1.58 22.44
C ALA A 69 10.87 0.32 21.79
N CYS A 70 9.76 -0.20 22.32
CA CYS A 70 9.20 -1.49 21.90
C CYS A 70 8.80 -1.49 20.41
N ASP A 71 8.33 -0.37 19.87
CA ASP A 71 7.88 -0.27 18.47
C ASP A 71 8.96 -0.70 17.46
N ILE A 72 10.22 -0.35 17.70
CA ILE A 72 11.34 -0.75 16.84
C ILE A 72 11.50 -2.28 16.80
N TYR A 73 11.32 -2.93 17.96
CA TYR A 73 11.46 -4.39 18.07
C TYR A 73 10.22 -5.13 17.55
N ILE A 74 9.03 -4.61 17.85
CA ILE A 74 7.76 -5.14 17.31
C ILE A 74 7.82 -5.14 15.79
N ASN A 75 8.23 -4.03 15.20
CA ASN A 75 8.31 -3.88 13.75
C ASN A 75 9.26 -4.89 13.10
N LYS A 76 10.45 -5.12 13.69
CA LYS A 76 11.38 -6.16 13.20
C LYS A 76 10.77 -7.57 13.21
N LEU A 77 9.92 -7.88 14.19
CA LEU A 77 9.23 -9.17 14.25
C LEU A 77 8.13 -9.25 13.19
N ILE A 78 7.37 -8.16 13.00
CA ILE A 78 6.28 -8.08 12.02
C ILE A 78 6.82 -8.18 10.59
N GLU A 79 7.93 -7.50 10.25
CA GLU A 79 8.60 -7.62 8.95
C GLU A 79 9.02 -9.07 8.62
N LYS A 80 9.23 -9.88 9.65
CA LYS A 80 9.53 -11.31 9.51
C LYS A 80 8.27 -12.20 9.59
N GLY A 81 7.08 -11.60 9.60
CA GLY A 81 5.79 -12.29 9.58
C GLY A 81 5.28 -12.78 10.94
N TYR A 82 5.91 -12.40 12.05
CA TYR A 82 5.43 -12.77 13.40
C TYR A 82 4.29 -11.83 13.84
N LYS A 83 3.31 -12.38 14.58
CA LYS A 83 2.29 -11.62 15.29
C LYS A 83 2.77 -11.30 16.71
N VAL A 84 2.50 -10.10 17.20
CA VAL A 84 2.93 -9.66 18.54
C VAL A 84 1.72 -9.24 19.36
N ALA A 85 1.50 -9.90 20.51
CA ALA A 85 0.47 -9.54 21.48
C ALA A 85 1.06 -8.62 22.56
N ILE A 86 0.51 -7.42 22.71
CA ILE A 86 0.96 -6.43 23.69
C ILE A 86 0.11 -6.58 24.96
N CYS A 87 0.73 -7.01 26.04
CA CYS A 87 0.08 -7.21 27.33
C CYS A 87 0.49 -6.11 28.32
N GLU A 88 -0.47 -5.27 28.70
CA GLU A 88 -0.27 -4.13 29.58
C GLU A 88 -0.80 -4.36 31.00
N GLN A 89 -0.29 -3.55 31.94
CA GLN A 89 -0.77 -3.47 33.32
C GLN A 89 -2.04 -2.62 33.35
N MET A 90 -3.14 -3.21 33.82
CA MET A 90 -4.46 -2.57 33.85
C MET A 90 -4.69 -1.72 35.11
N GLU A 91 -3.79 -1.80 36.10
CA GLU A 91 -3.87 -1.08 37.39
C GLU A 91 -2.51 -0.55 37.84
N ASP A 92 -2.50 0.52 38.60
CA ASP A 92 -1.25 1.07 39.16
C ASP A 92 -0.61 0.07 40.15
N PRO A 93 0.64 -0.37 39.89
CA PRO A 93 1.37 -1.29 40.78
C PRO A 93 1.45 -0.84 42.24
N LYS A 94 1.37 0.47 42.50
CA LYS A 94 1.40 1.04 43.86
C LYS A 94 0.09 0.88 44.61
N LEU A 95 -1.02 0.69 43.90
CA LEU A 95 -2.38 0.54 44.46
C LEU A 95 -2.86 -0.93 44.51
N ALA A 96 -2.18 -1.82 43.79
CA ALA A 96 -2.56 -3.21 43.67
C ALA A 96 -2.38 -3.97 45.01
N LYS A 97 -3.45 -4.62 45.46
CA LYS A 97 -3.41 -5.52 46.64
C LYS A 97 -3.07 -6.95 46.15
N GLY A 98 -1.85 -7.17 45.66
CA GLY A 98 -1.42 -8.49 45.19
C GLY A 98 -0.73 -8.43 43.82
N LEU A 99 -1.00 -9.41 42.97
CA LEU A 99 -0.46 -9.46 41.61
C LEU A 99 -1.23 -8.46 40.73
N VAL A 100 -0.50 -7.55 40.09
CA VAL A 100 -1.09 -6.57 39.17
C VAL A 100 -1.82 -7.30 38.03
N LYS A 101 -3.06 -6.91 37.76
CA LYS A 101 -3.84 -7.43 36.64
C LYS A 101 -3.23 -6.99 35.30
N ARG A 102 -3.10 -7.92 34.36
CA ARG A 102 -2.56 -7.68 33.02
C ARG A 102 -3.48 -8.27 31.97
N GLU A 103 -3.68 -7.54 30.89
CA GLU A 103 -4.51 -7.96 29.77
C GLU A 103 -3.82 -7.62 28.45
N VAL A 104 -4.09 -8.41 27.42
CA VAL A 104 -3.67 -8.08 26.05
C VAL A 104 -4.58 -6.96 25.55
N ILE A 105 -3.98 -5.80 25.30
CA ILE A 105 -4.69 -4.62 24.83
C ILE A 105 -4.71 -4.50 23.31
N ARG A 106 -3.79 -5.20 22.62
CA ARG A 106 -3.66 -5.15 21.17
C ARG A 106 -2.82 -6.32 20.67
N ILE A 107 -3.17 -6.83 19.48
CA ILE A 107 -2.34 -7.71 18.67
C ILE A 107 -1.86 -6.91 17.46
N VAL A 108 -0.55 -6.86 17.27
CA VAL A 108 0.05 -6.19 16.12
C VAL A 108 0.45 -7.25 15.10
N THR A 109 -0.06 -7.08 13.86
CA THR A 109 0.22 -7.91 12.70
C THR A 109 0.71 -7.03 11.55
N PRO A 110 1.23 -7.58 10.44
CA PRO A 110 1.66 -6.75 9.31
C PRO A 110 0.57 -5.79 8.81
N GLY A 111 -0.67 -6.26 8.66
CA GLY A 111 -1.81 -5.46 8.17
C GLY A 111 -2.40 -4.51 9.22
N THR A 112 -2.13 -4.74 10.51
CA THR A 112 -2.64 -3.89 11.59
C THR A 112 -1.58 -2.99 12.22
N ASN A 113 -0.39 -2.91 11.62
CA ASN A 113 0.68 -2.03 12.09
C ASN A 113 0.35 -0.55 11.82
N MET A 114 0.52 0.30 12.85
CA MET A 114 0.28 1.76 12.78
C MET A 114 1.52 2.58 13.09
N SER A 115 2.70 1.98 13.15
CA SER A 115 3.94 2.66 13.51
C SER A 115 4.40 3.60 12.39
N GLN A 116 4.41 4.91 12.64
CA GLN A 116 4.90 5.91 11.70
C GLN A 116 6.38 5.74 11.31
N ALA A 117 7.18 5.12 12.17
CA ALA A 117 8.62 4.96 11.91
C ALA A 117 8.94 4.04 10.73
N ILE A 118 7.95 3.26 10.25
CA ILE A 118 8.16 2.21 9.23
C ILE A 118 7.18 2.31 8.07
N LEU A 119 5.95 2.74 8.33
CA LEU A 119 4.96 2.88 7.27
C LEU A 119 5.37 4.00 6.32
N ASP A 120 5.40 3.70 5.03
CA ASP A 120 5.50 4.70 3.99
C ASP A 120 4.26 5.61 4.04
N GLU A 121 4.47 6.90 4.31
CA GLU A 121 3.36 7.85 4.41
C GLU A 121 2.59 8.00 3.09
N THR A 122 3.25 7.74 1.97
CA THR A 122 2.68 7.84 0.62
C THR A 122 2.00 6.56 0.13
N ARG A 123 1.92 5.52 0.98
CA ARG A 123 1.27 4.24 0.68
C ARG A 123 0.28 3.86 1.76
N ASN A 124 -0.78 3.17 1.36
CA ASN A 124 -1.69 2.51 2.28
C ASN A 124 -1.07 1.21 2.81
N ASN A 125 -1.47 0.80 4.01
CA ASN A 125 -1.10 -0.47 4.62
C ASN A 125 -2.32 -1.39 4.65
N TYR A 126 -2.57 -2.07 3.54
CA TYR A 126 -3.78 -2.86 3.38
C TYR A 126 -3.71 -4.22 4.08
N LEU A 127 -4.75 -4.52 4.84
CA LEU A 127 -5.17 -5.84 5.31
C LEU A 127 -6.34 -6.30 4.44
N MET A 128 -6.29 -7.53 3.94
CA MET A 128 -7.30 -8.08 3.04
C MET A 128 -7.91 -9.34 3.64
N CYS A 129 -9.24 -9.50 3.53
CA CYS A 129 -9.95 -10.75 3.80
C CYS A 129 -10.52 -11.29 2.51
N ILE A 130 -10.34 -12.59 2.25
CA ILE A 130 -10.84 -13.27 1.07
C ILE A 130 -11.69 -14.45 1.52
N PHE A 131 -12.95 -14.45 1.11
CA PHE A 131 -13.86 -15.57 1.26
C PHE A 131 -14.05 -16.24 -0.09
N GLY A 132 -13.61 -17.51 -0.24
CA GLY A 132 -13.76 -18.28 -1.47
C GLY A 132 -14.93 -19.26 -1.35
N CYS A 133 -15.75 -19.33 -2.40
CA CYS A 133 -16.84 -20.30 -2.56
C CYS A 133 -17.03 -20.62 -4.05
N ASN A 134 -16.89 -21.90 -4.46
CA ASN A 134 -17.14 -22.36 -5.85
C ASN A 134 -16.40 -21.55 -6.95
N GLU A 135 -15.13 -21.20 -6.74
CA GLU A 135 -14.31 -20.37 -7.63
C GLU A 135 -14.76 -18.89 -7.74
N GLU A 136 -15.71 -18.47 -6.95
CA GLU A 136 -16.08 -17.08 -6.74
C GLU A 136 -15.54 -16.59 -5.38
N TYR A 137 -15.28 -15.30 -5.27
CA TYR A 137 -14.60 -14.75 -4.11
C TYR A 137 -15.23 -13.42 -3.69
N GLY A 138 -15.55 -13.31 -2.40
CA GLY A 138 -15.78 -12.03 -1.75
C GLY A 138 -14.46 -11.47 -1.24
N LEU A 139 -14.18 -10.23 -1.54
CA LEU A 139 -12.96 -9.55 -1.16
C LEU A 139 -13.30 -8.32 -0.32
N ALA A 140 -12.73 -8.21 0.87
CA ALA A 140 -12.76 -7.02 1.69
C ALA A 140 -11.33 -6.54 1.99
N VAL A 141 -11.08 -5.24 1.87
CA VAL A 141 -9.76 -4.64 2.10
C VAL A 141 -9.89 -3.41 2.98
N CYS A 142 -8.99 -3.26 3.95
CA CYS A 142 -8.98 -2.15 4.89
C CYS A 142 -7.56 -1.64 5.12
N ASP A 143 -7.41 -0.31 5.16
CA ASP A 143 -6.25 0.34 5.78
C ASP A 143 -6.68 0.93 7.12
N ILE A 144 -6.27 0.26 8.21
CA ILE A 144 -6.60 0.69 9.58
C ILE A 144 -5.99 2.05 9.93
N THR A 145 -4.96 2.51 9.21
CA THR A 145 -4.29 3.78 9.52
C THR A 145 -5.03 4.99 8.97
N THR A 146 -5.86 4.81 7.94
CA THR A 146 -6.67 5.86 7.31
C THR A 146 -8.16 5.68 7.54
N GLY A 147 -8.59 4.45 7.84
CA GLY A 147 -10.01 4.07 7.93
C GLY A 147 -10.65 3.77 6.57
N GLU A 148 -9.86 3.67 5.49
CA GLU A 148 -10.35 3.23 4.19
C GLU A 148 -10.80 1.77 4.27
N PHE A 149 -12.03 1.51 3.80
CA PHE A 149 -12.62 0.17 3.76
C PHE A 149 -13.35 -0.02 2.44
N ARG A 150 -12.94 -1.04 1.67
CA ARG A 150 -13.51 -1.36 0.36
C ARG A 150 -13.86 -2.83 0.25
N SER A 151 -14.81 -3.14 -0.61
CA SER A 151 -15.20 -4.52 -0.87
C SER A 151 -15.68 -4.71 -2.31
N CYS A 152 -15.49 -5.92 -2.87
CA CYS A 152 -16.00 -6.29 -4.17
C CYS A 152 -16.20 -7.80 -4.30
N HIS A 153 -17.04 -8.18 -5.27
CA HIS A 153 -17.18 -9.55 -5.77
C HIS A 153 -16.13 -9.83 -6.86
N VAL A 154 -15.56 -11.03 -6.86
CA VAL A 154 -14.54 -11.47 -7.81
C VAL A 154 -14.88 -12.83 -8.39
N SER A 155 -15.16 -12.89 -9.69
CA SER A 155 -15.73 -14.08 -10.37
C SER A 155 -14.70 -15.13 -10.85
N SER A 156 -13.41 -14.98 -10.51
CA SER A 156 -12.39 -15.96 -10.87
C SER A 156 -11.07 -15.77 -10.13
N THR A 157 -10.27 -16.82 -10.00
CA THR A 157 -8.93 -16.79 -9.38
C THR A 157 -7.96 -15.84 -10.10
N ALA A 158 -8.08 -15.68 -11.42
CA ALA A 158 -7.25 -14.75 -12.18
C ALA A 158 -7.55 -13.29 -11.82
N LYS A 159 -8.83 -12.90 -11.78
CA LYS A 159 -9.26 -11.57 -11.34
C LYS A 159 -8.90 -11.33 -9.87
N LEU A 160 -8.99 -12.37 -9.02
CA LEU A 160 -8.56 -12.27 -7.63
C LEU A 160 -7.06 -11.95 -7.52
N TYR A 161 -6.22 -12.60 -8.33
CA TYR A 161 -4.79 -12.31 -8.38
C TYR A 161 -4.51 -10.86 -8.82
N ASP A 162 -5.29 -10.32 -9.76
CA ASP A 162 -5.17 -8.94 -10.21
C ASP A 162 -5.56 -7.94 -9.10
N GLU A 163 -6.62 -8.21 -8.35
CA GLU A 163 -7.02 -7.39 -7.19
C GLU A 163 -5.98 -7.45 -6.05
N ILE A 164 -5.42 -8.62 -5.76
CA ILE A 164 -4.32 -8.76 -4.78
C ILE A 164 -3.11 -7.92 -5.23
N ASN A 165 -2.75 -7.95 -6.51
CA ASN A 165 -1.64 -7.13 -7.02
C ASN A 165 -1.95 -5.63 -7.00
N LYS A 166 -3.20 -5.23 -7.26
CA LYS A 166 -3.66 -3.83 -7.21
C LYS A 166 -3.47 -3.23 -5.82
N TYR A 167 -3.98 -3.90 -4.80
CA TYR A 167 -3.86 -3.41 -3.41
C TYR A 167 -2.50 -3.70 -2.79
N SER A 168 -1.79 -4.73 -3.27
CA SER A 168 -0.51 -5.19 -2.69
C SER A 168 -0.55 -5.25 -1.16
N PRO A 169 -1.51 -6.01 -0.56
CA PRO A 169 -1.72 -6.02 0.87
C PRO A 169 -0.50 -6.58 1.61
N THR A 170 -0.27 -6.12 2.82
CA THR A 170 0.79 -6.66 3.68
C THR A 170 0.36 -7.94 4.39
N GLU A 171 -0.95 -8.13 4.54
CA GLU A 171 -1.54 -9.31 5.18
C GLU A 171 -2.84 -9.71 4.48
N ILE A 172 -3.02 -11.01 4.27
CA ILE A 172 -4.25 -11.62 3.77
C ILE A 172 -4.70 -12.67 4.78
N ILE A 173 -5.98 -12.61 5.15
CA ILE A 173 -6.68 -13.66 5.87
C ILE A 173 -7.75 -14.27 4.97
N GLY A 174 -8.04 -15.56 5.10
CA GLY A 174 -9.09 -16.18 4.29
C GLY A 174 -9.55 -17.51 4.83
N ASN A 175 -10.57 -18.08 4.20
CA ASN A 175 -11.09 -19.39 4.51
C ASN A 175 -10.28 -20.52 3.84
N GLY A 176 -10.56 -21.78 4.21
CA GLY A 176 -9.86 -22.95 3.65
C GLY A 176 -10.06 -23.09 2.11
N ALA A 177 -11.18 -22.66 1.56
CA ALA A 177 -11.43 -22.69 0.11
C ALA A 177 -10.50 -21.74 -0.64
N PHE A 178 -10.29 -20.50 -0.14
CA PHE A 178 -9.29 -19.58 -0.69
C PHE A 178 -7.88 -20.17 -0.63
N LEU A 179 -7.48 -20.77 0.51
CA LEU A 179 -6.14 -21.35 0.66
C LEU A 179 -5.90 -22.59 -0.21
N SER A 180 -6.95 -23.16 -0.76
CA SER A 180 -6.91 -24.32 -1.65
C SER A 180 -7.02 -23.94 -3.13
N CYS A 181 -7.15 -22.66 -3.48
CA CYS A 181 -7.28 -22.22 -4.87
C CYS A 181 -5.91 -22.26 -5.58
N ASP A 182 -5.93 -22.23 -6.92
CA ASP A 182 -4.75 -22.32 -7.79
C ASP A 182 -3.98 -20.97 -7.83
N LEU A 183 -3.52 -20.49 -6.67
CA LEU A 183 -2.64 -19.33 -6.53
C LEU A 183 -1.26 -19.78 -6.04
N ASN A 184 -0.21 -19.12 -6.54
CA ASN A 184 1.15 -19.38 -6.07
C ASN A 184 1.41 -18.64 -4.75
N PHE A 185 0.97 -19.24 -3.64
CA PHE A 185 1.13 -18.68 -2.29
C PHE A 185 2.60 -18.52 -1.87
N ASP A 186 3.49 -19.38 -2.32
CA ASP A 186 4.92 -19.29 -2.02
C ASP A 186 5.53 -18.03 -2.66
N TYR A 187 5.19 -17.77 -3.92
CA TYR A 187 5.59 -16.53 -4.60
C TYR A 187 5.05 -15.28 -3.87
N MET A 188 3.78 -15.30 -3.46
CA MET A 188 3.18 -14.20 -2.71
C MET A 188 3.88 -13.95 -1.38
N LYS A 189 4.24 -15.00 -0.65
CA LYS A 189 4.97 -14.90 0.63
C LYS A 189 6.42 -14.45 0.44
N GLU A 190 7.15 -15.06 -0.48
CA GLU A 190 8.60 -14.85 -0.61
C GLU A 190 8.94 -13.58 -1.42
N LYS A 191 8.22 -13.33 -2.52
CA LYS A 191 8.53 -12.24 -3.45
C LYS A 191 7.70 -10.99 -3.21
N MET A 192 6.39 -11.16 -2.96
CA MET A 192 5.51 -10.03 -2.68
C MET A 192 5.52 -9.64 -1.19
N LYS A 193 6.11 -10.48 -0.32
CA LYS A 193 6.19 -10.24 1.14
C LYS A 193 4.83 -10.14 1.82
N ILE A 194 3.83 -10.85 1.31
CA ILE A 194 2.49 -10.88 1.87
C ILE A 194 2.42 -11.97 2.94
N THR A 195 1.97 -11.63 4.13
CA THR A 195 1.66 -12.61 5.18
C THR A 195 0.28 -13.20 4.92
N ILE A 196 0.18 -14.51 4.74
CA ILE A 196 -1.09 -15.19 4.44
C ILE A 196 -1.40 -16.18 5.55
N SER A 197 -2.60 -16.10 6.13
CA SER A 197 -3.06 -16.97 7.21
C SER A 197 -4.52 -17.40 7.04
N GLU A 198 -4.84 -18.60 7.53
CA GLU A 198 -6.21 -19.06 7.65
C GLU A 198 -6.89 -18.37 8.82
N ALA A 199 -8.08 -17.80 8.58
CA ALA A 199 -8.91 -17.25 9.62
C ALA A 199 -9.80 -18.36 10.24
N PRO A 200 -10.17 -18.26 11.52
CA PRO A 200 -11.05 -19.22 12.16
C PRO A 200 -12.38 -19.36 11.43
N SER A 201 -12.87 -20.60 11.26
CA SER A 201 -14.09 -20.88 10.49
C SER A 201 -15.34 -20.16 11.01
N HIS A 202 -15.40 -19.82 12.29
CA HIS A 202 -16.52 -19.09 12.88
C HIS A 202 -16.60 -17.61 12.45
N TYR A 203 -15.54 -17.05 11.83
CA TYR A 203 -15.57 -15.71 11.24
C TYR A 203 -16.44 -15.64 9.99
N PHE A 204 -16.63 -16.76 9.31
CA PHE A 204 -17.35 -16.86 8.04
C PHE A 204 -18.78 -17.36 8.22
N ASN A 205 -19.43 -16.96 9.30
CA ASN A 205 -20.84 -17.28 9.58
C ASN A 205 -21.71 -16.04 9.25
N ASP A 206 -22.68 -16.20 8.36
CA ASP A 206 -23.52 -15.16 7.79
C ASP A 206 -24.20 -14.28 8.84
N ASP A 207 -24.93 -14.90 9.78
CA ASP A 207 -25.65 -14.16 10.82
C ASP A 207 -24.71 -13.31 11.67
N THR A 208 -23.52 -13.85 11.98
CA THR A 208 -22.51 -13.15 12.77
C THR A 208 -21.90 -12.00 11.98
N CYS A 209 -21.63 -12.21 10.69
CA CYS A 209 -21.08 -11.20 9.79
C CYS A 209 -22.02 -10.01 9.63
N GLU A 210 -23.32 -10.28 9.39
CA GLU A 210 -24.34 -9.24 9.28
C GLU A 210 -24.44 -8.39 10.55
N ASP A 211 -24.43 -9.04 11.73
CA ASP A 211 -24.46 -8.35 13.01
C ASP A 211 -23.23 -7.44 13.24
N PHE A 212 -22.02 -7.90 12.85
CA PHE A 212 -20.82 -7.09 12.93
C PHE A 212 -20.87 -5.87 12.00
N ILE A 213 -21.34 -6.05 10.78
CA ILE A 213 -21.49 -4.98 9.79
C ILE A 213 -22.49 -3.92 10.30
N LYS A 214 -23.68 -4.34 10.74
CA LYS A 214 -24.70 -3.43 11.27
C LYS A 214 -24.21 -2.61 12.46
N ARG A 215 -23.47 -3.25 13.38
CA ARG A 215 -22.89 -2.55 14.54
C ARG A 215 -21.82 -1.55 14.13
N GLN A 216 -20.89 -1.95 13.23
CA GLN A 216 -19.78 -1.12 12.83
C GLN A 216 -20.26 0.14 12.12
N PHE A 217 -21.11 -0.02 11.10
CA PHE A 217 -21.58 1.10 10.29
C PHE A 217 -22.84 1.78 10.85
N LYS A 218 -23.38 1.29 11.98
CA LYS A 218 -24.55 1.85 12.68
C LYS A 218 -25.79 1.94 11.80
N VAL A 219 -26.01 0.91 10.97
CA VAL A 219 -27.13 0.81 10.03
C VAL A 219 -28.16 -0.23 10.50
N GLY A 220 -29.42 -0.03 10.14
CA GLY A 220 -30.51 -0.98 10.45
C GLY A 220 -30.62 -2.13 9.45
N SER A 221 -30.20 -1.92 8.19
CA SER A 221 -30.13 -2.90 7.11
C SER A 221 -28.82 -2.75 6.36
N ILE A 222 -28.32 -3.83 5.75
CA ILE A 222 -27.10 -3.84 4.93
C ILE A 222 -27.32 -3.24 3.53
N ASP A 223 -28.55 -3.21 3.02
CA ASP A 223 -28.88 -2.69 1.68
C ASP A 223 -28.40 -1.25 1.46
N GLY A 224 -28.44 -0.43 2.53
CA GLY A 224 -27.94 0.96 2.49
C GLY A 224 -26.42 1.10 2.35
N LEU A 225 -25.68 0.00 2.43
CA LEU A 225 -24.22 -0.03 2.28
C LEU A 225 -23.78 -0.44 0.87
N GLY A 226 -24.72 -0.74 -0.05
CA GLY A 226 -24.42 -1.15 -1.42
C GLY A 226 -24.10 -2.64 -1.59
N ILE A 227 -24.43 -3.47 -0.59
CA ILE A 227 -24.37 -4.94 -0.71
C ILE A 227 -25.75 -5.42 -1.19
N GLU A 228 -25.79 -6.08 -2.33
CA GLU A 228 -27.01 -6.63 -2.91
C GLU A 228 -27.32 -8.02 -2.28
N ASP A 229 -28.62 -8.44 -2.31
CA ASP A 229 -29.08 -9.68 -1.67
C ASP A 229 -28.39 -10.96 -2.19
N ASP A 230 -27.84 -10.94 -3.41
CA ASP A 230 -27.12 -12.05 -4.04
C ASP A 230 -25.58 -12.01 -3.81
N GLN A 231 -25.09 -11.00 -3.11
CA GLN A 231 -23.65 -10.80 -2.80
C GLN A 231 -23.27 -11.30 -1.39
N GLU A 232 -23.68 -12.52 -1.04
CA GLU A 232 -23.37 -13.15 0.25
C GLU A 232 -21.86 -13.25 0.51
N ASP A 233 -21.06 -13.44 -0.53
CA ASP A 233 -19.60 -13.51 -0.46
C ASP A 233 -18.97 -12.18 0.00
N ILE A 234 -19.51 -11.03 -0.44
CA ILE A 234 -19.11 -9.71 0.05
C ILE A 234 -19.45 -9.57 1.52
N LEU A 235 -20.70 -9.90 1.90
CA LEU A 235 -21.15 -9.83 3.28
C LEU A 235 -20.24 -10.62 4.23
N ILE A 236 -19.93 -11.86 3.87
CA ILE A 236 -19.08 -12.74 4.68
C ILE A 236 -17.65 -12.20 4.77
N SER A 237 -17.05 -11.76 3.65
CA SER A 237 -15.69 -11.24 3.65
C SER A 237 -15.53 -9.95 4.47
N VAL A 238 -16.51 -9.04 4.40
CA VAL A 238 -16.57 -7.80 5.18
C VAL A 238 -16.73 -8.12 6.67
N GLY A 239 -17.69 -8.97 7.02
CA GLY A 239 -17.95 -9.34 8.41
C GLY A 239 -16.74 -10.04 9.05
N ALA A 240 -16.09 -10.97 8.33
CA ALA A 240 -14.90 -11.65 8.79
C ALA A 240 -13.71 -10.69 9.02
N LEU A 241 -13.52 -9.72 8.11
CA LEU A 241 -12.48 -8.70 8.26
C LEU A 241 -12.74 -7.81 9.48
N LEU A 242 -13.97 -7.38 9.70
CA LEU A 242 -14.36 -6.59 10.87
C LEU A 242 -14.16 -7.37 12.18
N GLN A 243 -14.52 -8.65 12.20
CA GLN A 243 -14.25 -9.52 13.35
C GLN A 243 -12.76 -9.60 13.66
N TYR A 244 -11.92 -9.85 12.67
CA TYR A 244 -10.46 -9.89 12.82
C TYR A 244 -9.90 -8.56 13.36
N LEU A 245 -10.38 -7.44 12.85
CA LEU A 245 -9.97 -6.11 13.31
C LEU A 245 -10.40 -5.87 14.78
N HIS A 246 -11.61 -6.25 15.18
CA HIS A 246 -12.06 -6.13 16.56
C HIS A 246 -11.26 -7.00 17.52
N GLU A 247 -10.92 -8.23 17.13
CA GLU A 247 -10.13 -9.14 17.97
C GLU A 247 -8.67 -8.70 18.10
N THR A 248 -8.10 -8.11 17.04
CA THR A 248 -6.71 -7.66 17.05
C THR A 248 -6.53 -6.31 17.72
N GLN A 249 -7.43 -5.35 17.49
CA GLN A 249 -7.29 -3.99 18.02
C GLN A 249 -7.86 -3.84 19.44
N LYS A 250 -8.90 -4.60 19.79
CA LYS A 250 -9.56 -4.56 21.12
C LYS A 250 -10.03 -3.18 21.57
N ASN A 251 -10.00 -2.20 20.69
CA ASN A 251 -10.46 -0.84 20.85
C ASN A 251 -11.62 -0.56 19.90
N SER A 252 -12.33 0.56 20.10
CA SER A 252 -13.31 1.03 19.14
C SER A 252 -12.66 1.29 17.78
N LEU A 253 -13.32 0.87 16.71
CA LEU A 253 -12.93 1.09 15.31
C LEU A 253 -13.81 2.17 14.66
N ASP A 254 -14.26 3.15 15.43
CA ASP A 254 -15.18 4.21 14.96
C ASP A 254 -14.66 4.98 13.76
N HIS A 255 -13.35 5.00 13.53
CA HIS A 255 -12.73 5.63 12.35
C HIS A 255 -12.99 4.87 11.04
N ILE A 256 -13.42 3.61 11.10
CA ILE A 256 -13.93 2.84 9.97
C ILE A 256 -15.45 3.02 9.96
N ASN A 257 -15.92 4.15 9.44
CA ASN A 257 -17.34 4.53 9.48
C ASN A 257 -18.02 4.52 8.10
N ARG A 258 -17.25 4.26 7.04
CA ARG A 258 -17.71 4.17 5.65
C ARG A 258 -17.12 2.93 4.99
N MET A 259 -17.91 2.30 4.15
CA MET A 259 -17.50 1.22 3.27
C MET A 259 -17.83 1.62 1.83
N ASP A 260 -16.92 1.28 0.91
CA ASP A 260 -17.07 1.48 -0.52
C ASP A 260 -17.18 0.10 -1.19
N VAL A 261 -18.39 -0.27 -1.62
CA VAL A 261 -18.63 -1.48 -2.41
C VAL A 261 -18.53 -1.08 -3.87
N TYR A 262 -17.59 -1.68 -4.61
CA TYR A 262 -17.34 -1.33 -6.00
C TYR A 262 -17.39 -2.56 -6.91
N SER A 263 -17.75 -2.35 -8.17
CA SER A 263 -17.54 -3.35 -9.22
C SER A 263 -16.14 -3.19 -9.83
N ILE A 264 -15.48 -4.33 -10.08
CA ILE A 264 -14.19 -4.32 -10.80
C ILE A 264 -14.35 -3.66 -12.18
N GLU A 265 -15.56 -3.74 -12.75
CA GLU A 265 -15.89 -3.22 -14.07
C GLU A 265 -16.18 -1.71 -14.09
N ASP A 266 -16.22 -1.03 -12.94
CA ASP A 266 -16.37 0.43 -12.85
C ASP A 266 -15.06 1.18 -13.22
N TYR A 267 -13.96 0.46 -13.33
CA TYR A 267 -12.63 1.01 -13.65
C TYR A 267 -11.99 0.26 -14.81
N MET A 268 -11.05 0.93 -15.47
CA MET A 268 -10.22 0.26 -16.48
C MET A 268 -9.42 -0.89 -15.83
N ILE A 269 -9.61 -2.09 -16.34
CA ILE A 269 -8.91 -3.28 -15.84
C ILE A 269 -7.49 -3.30 -16.40
N ILE A 270 -6.51 -3.38 -15.50
CA ILE A 270 -5.10 -3.52 -15.83
C ILE A 270 -4.60 -4.76 -15.09
N ASP A 271 -4.27 -5.83 -15.80
CA ASP A 271 -3.78 -7.06 -15.19
C ASP A 271 -2.40 -6.86 -14.52
N SER A 272 -2.02 -7.80 -13.67
CA SER A 272 -0.76 -7.74 -12.91
C SER A 272 0.48 -7.65 -13.80
N SER A 273 0.48 -8.35 -14.94
CA SER A 273 1.56 -8.29 -15.92
C SER A 273 1.64 -6.91 -16.57
N SER A 274 0.52 -6.31 -16.95
CA SER A 274 0.47 -4.97 -17.55
C SER A 274 0.87 -3.87 -16.57
N ARG A 275 0.43 -3.93 -15.30
CA ARG A 275 0.89 -3.00 -14.24
C ARG A 275 2.40 -2.98 -14.12
N ARG A 276 3.00 -4.17 -14.09
CA ARG A 276 4.43 -4.37 -14.00
C ARG A 276 5.14 -3.91 -15.27
N ASN A 277 4.68 -4.31 -16.46
CA ASN A 277 5.30 -3.99 -17.74
C ASN A 277 5.25 -2.50 -18.08
N LEU A 278 4.20 -1.78 -17.66
CA LEU A 278 4.05 -0.33 -17.82
C LEU A 278 4.75 0.46 -16.72
N GLU A 279 5.28 -0.21 -15.68
CA GLU A 279 5.96 0.44 -14.55
C GLU A 279 5.13 1.58 -13.95
N LEU A 280 3.87 1.28 -13.59
CA LEU A 280 2.92 2.32 -13.19
C LEU A 280 3.33 3.01 -11.88
N THR A 281 3.63 2.24 -10.84
CA THR A 281 3.92 2.77 -9.49
C THR A 281 5.36 2.54 -9.05
N GLU A 282 6.04 1.53 -9.60
CA GLU A 282 7.44 1.20 -9.31
C GLU A 282 8.13 0.59 -10.54
N THR A 283 9.46 0.65 -10.58
CA THR A 283 10.26 0.06 -11.66
C THR A 283 10.33 -1.46 -11.54
N LEU A 284 10.42 -2.12 -12.69
CA LEU A 284 10.45 -3.58 -12.81
C LEU A 284 11.66 -4.21 -12.10
N ARG A 285 12.84 -3.58 -12.23
CA ARG A 285 14.12 -4.12 -11.79
C ARG A 285 14.42 -3.81 -10.33
N ASP A 286 14.33 -2.53 -9.96
CA ASP A 286 14.82 -2.04 -8.67
C ASP A 286 13.70 -1.79 -7.66
N LYS A 287 12.44 -1.99 -8.06
CA LYS A 287 11.24 -1.75 -7.23
C LYS A 287 11.22 -0.34 -6.61
N GLN A 288 11.69 0.65 -7.37
CA GLN A 288 11.76 2.04 -6.93
C GLN A 288 10.69 2.89 -7.62
N LYS A 289 10.21 3.91 -6.91
CA LYS A 289 9.28 4.90 -7.47
C LYS A 289 9.93 5.69 -8.63
N ARG A 290 11.22 6.06 -8.51
CA ARG A 290 11.93 6.81 -9.55
C ARG A 290 12.06 5.97 -10.82
N GLY A 291 11.54 6.48 -11.93
CA GLY A 291 11.49 5.78 -13.20
C GLY A 291 10.12 5.16 -13.51
N SER A 292 9.13 5.27 -12.62
CA SER A 292 7.75 4.85 -12.86
C SER A 292 6.87 6.00 -13.38
N LEU A 293 5.64 5.70 -13.83
CA LEU A 293 4.64 6.70 -14.19
C LEU A 293 4.30 7.59 -12.99
N LEU A 294 4.07 6.98 -11.83
CA LEU A 294 3.79 7.69 -10.58
C LEU A 294 4.88 8.71 -10.23
N TRP A 295 6.15 8.40 -10.45
CA TRP A 295 7.24 9.37 -10.21
C TRP A 295 7.12 10.63 -11.06
N VAL A 296 6.63 10.49 -12.30
CA VAL A 296 6.41 11.64 -13.19
C VAL A 296 5.24 12.47 -12.71
N MET A 297 4.11 11.82 -12.40
CA MET A 297 2.82 12.47 -12.10
C MET A 297 2.74 13.00 -10.67
N ASP A 298 3.43 12.37 -9.72
CA ASP A 298 3.35 12.73 -8.31
C ASP A 298 4.28 13.89 -7.96
N LYS A 299 3.64 15.04 -7.80
CA LYS A 299 4.18 16.27 -7.25
C LYS A 299 3.25 16.83 -6.17
N THR A 300 2.51 15.95 -5.52
CA THR A 300 1.66 16.26 -4.39
C THR A 300 2.47 16.86 -3.23
N LYS A 301 1.80 17.57 -2.35
CA LYS A 301 2.38 18.24 -1.19
C LYS A 301 2.05 17.52 0.11
N THR A 302 0.97 16.72 0.12
CA THR A 302 0.50 15.97 1.28
C THR A 302 0.64 14.46 1.05
N ALA A 303 0.81 13.72 2.14
CA ALA A 303 0.81 12.25 2.08
C ALA A 303 -0.54 11.68 1.60
N MET A 304 -1.65 12.32 2.01
CA MET A 304 -3.01 11.98 1.58
C MET A 304 -3.17 12.13 0.06
N GLY A 305 -2.71 13.26 -0.50
CA GLY A 305 -2.72 13.51 -1.95
C GLY A 305 -1.88 12.50 -2.72
N ALA A 306 -0.73 12.08 -2.17
CA ALA A 306 0.11 11.05 -2.80
C ALA A 306 -0.59 9.68 -2.84
N ARG A 307 -1.29 9.28 -1.79
CA ARG A 307 -2.12 8.07 -1.76
C ARG A 307 -3.28 8.17 -2.76
N MET A 308 -3.98 9.30 -2.78
CA MET A 308 -5.07 9.56 -3.72
C MET A 308 -4.60 9.45 -5.17
N LEU A 309 -3.50 10.09 -5.53
CA LEU A 309 -2.98 10.04 -6.90
C LEU A 309 -2.52 8.63 -7.31
N ARG A 310 -1.94 7.86 -6.36
CA ARG A 310 -1.62 6.46 -6.59
C ARG A 310 -2.88 5.66 -6.92
N ASN A 311 -3.94 5.80 -6.13
CA ASN A 311 -5.21 5.12 -6.35
C ASN A 311 -5.81 5.51 -7.72
N MET A 312 -5.74 6.78 -8.12
CA MET A 312 -6.20 7.23 -9.45
C MET A 312 -5.45 6.53 -10.60
N ILE A 313 -4.14 6.31 -10.46
CA ILE A 313 -3.33 5.61 -11.48
C ILE A 313 -3.63 4.11 -11.51
N GLU A 314 -3.90 3.52 -10.36
CA GLU A 314 -4.21 2.10 -10.23
C GLU A 314 -5.66 1.76 -10.63
N GLN A 315 -6.56 2.76 -10.61
CA GLN A 315 -7.98 2.66 -10.97
C GLN A 315 -8.38 3.78 -11.95
N PRO A 316 -7.92 3.73 -13.23
CA PRO A 316 -8.34 4.72 -14.23
C PRO A 316 -9.84 4.61 -14.52
N LEU A 317 -10.47 5.73 -14.80
CA LEU A 317 -11.91 5.84 -15.02
C LEU A 317 -12.32 5.30 -16.40
N ILE A 318 -13.58 4.81 -16.50
CA ILE A 318 -14.19 4.40 -17.78
C ILE A 318 -15.42 5.23 -18.15
N HIS A 319 -15.92 6.05 -17.24
CA HIS A 319 -17.04 6.95 -17.52
C HIS A 319 -16.53 8.29 -18.03
N LYS A 320 -17.01 8.69 -19.21
CA LYS A 320 -16.57 9.91 -19.89
C LYS A 320 -16.79 11.15 -19.02
N ASP A 321 -17.94 11.27 -18.41
CA ASP A 321 -18.32 12.44 -17.61
C ASP A 321 -17.38 12.66 -16.42
N ASP A 322 -16.99 11.58 -15.74
CA ASP A 322 -16.05 11.64 -14.61
C ASP A 322 -14.64 12.02 -15.06
N ILE A 323 -14.21 11.51 -16.24
CA ILE A 323 -12.92 11.87 -16.83
C ILE A 323 -12.91 13.34 -17.20
N GLU A 324 -13.97 13.82 -17.89
CA GLU A 324 -14.08 15.23 -18.30
C GLU A 324 -14.14 16.17 -17.09
N ALA A 325 -14.85 15.82 -16.02
CA ALA A 325 -14.90 16.61 -14.80
C ALA A 325 -13.50 16.82 -14.18
N ARG A 326 -12.65 15.79 -14.18
CA ARG A 326 -11.24 15.94 -13.74
C ARG A 326 -10.42 16.79 -14.70
N LEU A 327 -10.59 16.60 -16.02
CA LEU A 327 -9.90 17.39 -17.04
C LEU A 327 -10.29 18.87 -16.98
N ASP A 328 -11.56 19.19 -16.72
CA ASP A 328 -12.04 20.55 -16.56
C ASP A 328 -11.44 21.23 -15.33
N ALA A 329 -11.39 20.52 -14.19
CA ALA A 329 -10.75 21.01 -12.98
C ALA A 329 -9.26 21.32 -13.23
N ILE A 330 -8.53 20.42 -13.91
CA ILE A 330 -7.11 20.62 -14.24
C ILE A 330 -6.94 21.79 -15.22
N ALA A 331 -7.82 21.92 -16.22
CA ALA A 331 -7.77 23.02 -17.19
C ALA A 331 -7.95 24.38 -16.49
N GLU A 332 -8.85 24.45 -15.54
CA GLU A 332 -9.11 25.67 -14.77
C GLU A 332 -7.92 26.02 -13.85
N LEU A 333 -7.35 25.02 -13.15
CA LEU A 333 -6.12 25.19 -12.37
C LEU A 333 -4.92 25.60 -13.24
N ASN A 334 -4.86 25.16 -14.50
CA ASN A 334 -3.84 25.57 -15.44
C ASN A 334 -4.01 27.03 -15.90
N ASN A 335 -5.23 27.54 -15.98
CA ASN A 335 -5.51 28.94 -16.34
C ASN A 335 -5.23 29.90 -15.16
N SER A 336 -5.30 29.42 -13.93
CA SER A 336 -5.07 30.21 -12.69
C SER A 336 -3.84 29.73 -11.93
N VAL A 337 -2.67 29.82 -12.58
CA VAL A 337 -1.40 29.30 -12.04
C VAL A 337 -1.03 29.91 -10.70
N ILE A 338 -1.33 31.20 -10.48
CA ILE A 338 -1.00 31.89 -9.23
C ILE A 338 -1.80 31.30 -8.07
N ASP A 339 -3.12 31.20 -8.20
CA ASP A 339 -4.00 30.67 -7.16
C ASP A 339 -3.67 29.19 -6.90
N ARG A 340 -3.43 28.38 -7.96
CA ARG A 340 -2.98 27.00 -7.83
C ARG A 340 -1.69 26.88 -7.03
N ASP A 341 -0.67 27.69 -7.34
CA ASP A 341 0.62 27.60 -6.67
C ASP A 341 0.52 28.09 -5.21
N GLU A 342 -0.34 29.05 -4.91
CA GLU A 342 -0.66 29.47 -3.55
C GLU A 342 -1.37 28.36 -2.77
N ILE A 343 -2.38 27.71 -3.36
CA ILE A 343 -3.01 26.50 -2.76
C ILE A 343 -1.94 25.45 -2.46
N ARG A 344 -1.00 25.19 -3.37
CA ARG A 344 0.08 24.21 -3.16
C ARG A 344 1.04 24.59 -2.03
N GLU A 345 1.27 25.87 -1.77
CA GLU A 345 2.07 26.29 -0.63
C GLU A 345 1.32 26.08 0.69
N TYR A 346 0.01 26.31 0.75
CA TYR A 346 -0.80 25.99 1.93
C TYR A 346 -0.84 24.46 2.16
N LEU A 347 -1.07 23.67 1.12
CA LEU A 347 -1.06 22.20 1.21
C LEU A 347 0.26 21.64 1.76
N ASN A 348 1.39 22.29 1.48
CA ASN A 348 2.71 21.84 1.96
C ASN A 348 2.86 21.88 3.50
N THR A 349 2.00 22.60 4.18
CA THR A 349 2.00 22.72 5.64
C THR A 349 0.91 21.86 6.31
N ILE A 350 0.05 21.23 5.53
CA ILE A 350 -0.99 20.32 6.03
C ILE A 350 -0.38 18.93 6.27
N TYR A 351 -0.46 18.50 7.51
CA TYR A 351 -0.10 17.14 7.92
C TYR A 351 -1.15 16.12 7.49
N ASP A 352 -0.85 14.85 7.64
CA ASP A 352 -1.74 13.73 7.30
C ASP A 352 -2.97 13.70 8.25
N LEU A 353 -4.03 14.41 7.88
CA LEU A 353 -5.26 14.51 8.65
C LEU A 353 -5.97 13.16 8.82
N GLU A 354 -5.89 12.27 7.82
CA GLU A 354 -6.49 10.93 7.91
C GLU A 354 -5.83 10.13 9.04
N ARG A 355 -4.49 10.02 9.02
CA ARG A 355 -3.74 9.28 10.03
C ARG A 355 -3.74 9.98 11.40
N LEU A 356 -3.77 11.32 11.43
CA LEU A 356 -3.93 12.07 12.68
C LEU A 356 -5.27 11.77 13.34
N MET A 357 -6.36 11.82 12.56
CA MET A 357 -7.70 11.58 13.06
C MET A 357 -7.89 10.12 13.52
N THR A 358 -7.30 9.17 12.81
CA THR A 358 -7.26 7.77 13.24
C THR A 358 -6.59 7.61 14.60
N ARG A 359 -5.42 8.25 14.84
CA ARG A 359 -4.75 8.21 16.15
C ARG A 359 -5.58 8.87 17.26
N ILE A 360 -6.29 9.95 16.95
CA ILE A 360 -7.21 10.60 17.89
C ILE A 360 -8.33 9.64 18.25
N SER A 361 -8.99 9.03 17.29
CA SER A 361 -10.07 8.06 17.47
C SER A 361 -9.64 6.82 18.26
N LEU A 362 -8.47 6.26 17.92
CA LEU A 362 -7.89 5.10 18.62
C LEU A 362 -7.24 5.43 19.97
N ARG A 363 -7.33 6.68 20.43
CA ARG A 363 -6.79 7.16 21.71
C ARG A 363 -5.27 7.03 21.85
N THR A 364 -4.54 6.96 20.74
CA THR A 364 -3.07 6.85 20.71
C THR A 364 -2.37 8.18 20.42
N ALA A 365 -3.13 9.21 20.03
CA ALA A 365 -2.59 10.54 19.75
C ALA A 365 -1.92 11.16 20.99
N ASN A 366 -0.81 11.84 20.75
CA ASN A 366 -0.05 12.59 21.73
C ASN A 366 -0.28 14.12 21.57
N PRO A 367 0.15 14.98 22.50
CA PRO A 367 -0.08 16.42 22.42
C PRO A 367 0.50 17.09 21.16
N ARG A 368 1.59 16.56 20.59
CA ARG A 368 2.16 17.08 19.33
C ARG A 368 1.32 16.71 18.11
N ASP A 369 0.62 15.56 18.16
CA ASP A 369 -0.33 15.20 17.12
C ASP A 369 -1.50 16.18 17.06
N LEU A 370 -1.99 16.65 18.23
CA LEU A 370 -3.04 17.67 18.29
C LEU A 370 -2.54 19.04 17.82
N LEU A 371 -1.27 19.37 18.08
CA LEU A 371 -0.65 20.59 17.53
C LEU A 371 -0.52 20.51 16.00
N ALA A 372 -0.10 19.37 15.45
CA ALA A 372 -0.02 19.15 14.02
C ALA A 372 -1.42 19.24 13.38
N PHE A 373 -2.44 18.68 14.03
CA PHE A 373 -3.83 18.81 13.61
C PHE A 373 -4.28 20.28 13.61
N LYS A 374 -4.07 21.02 14.69
CA LYS A 374 -4.35 22.47 14.78
C LYS A 374 -3.69 23.25 13.64
N THR A 375 -2.40 23.01 13.40
CA THR A 375 -1.64 23.69 12.34
C THR A 375 -2.24 23.44 10.96
N SER A 376 -2.69 22.20 10.71
CA SER A 376 -3.28 21.81 9.43
C SER A 376 -4.62 22.48 9.18
N ILE A 377 -5.53 22.48 10.18
CA ILE A 377 -6.88 23.04 10.01
C ILE A 377 -6.89 24.57 9.97
N HIS A 378 -5.86 25.22 10.49
CA HIS A 378 -5.72 26.68 10.46
C HIS A 378 -5.76 27.28 9.05
N LEU A 379 -5.29 26.55 8.05
CA LEU A 379 -5.16 27.00 6.67
C LEU A 379 -6.37 26.66 5.78
N LEU A 380 -7.33 25.91 6.29
CA LEU A 380 -8.52 25.50 5.52
C LEU A 380 -9.36 26.70 5.04
N PRO A 381 -9.63 27.75 5.86
CA PRO A 381 -10.36 28.93 5.40
C PRO A 381 -9.70 29.63 4.20
N ASP A 382 -8.36 29.73 4.19
CA ASP A 382 -7.61 30.37 3.09
C ASP A 382 -7.72 29.55 1.79
N ILE A 383 -7.64 28.22 1.91
CA ILE A 383 -7.85 27.29 0.77
C ILE A 383 -9.29 27.41 0.23
N ILE A 384 -10.30 27.45 1.10
CA ILE A 384 -11.72 27.62 0.71
C ILE A 384 -11.91 28.96 -0.01
N GLN A 385 -11.28 30.03 0.48
CA GLN A 385 -11.36 31.34 -0.13
C GLN A 385 -10.74 31.34 -1.53
N LEU A 386 -9.57 30.74 -1.74
CA LEU A 386 -8.93 30.61 -3.06
C LEU A 386 -9.78 29.75 -4.00
N LEU A 387 -10.35 28.66 -3.53
CA LEU A 387 -11.25 27.80 -4.31
C LEU A 387 -12.53 28.56 -4.76
N GLY A 388 -12.90 29.66 -4.11
CA GLY A 388 -13.98 30.55 -4.55
C GLY A 388 -13.73 31.24 -5.91
N ASN A 389 -12.51 31.23 -6.42
CA ASN A 389 -12.14 31.77 -7.75
C ASN A 389 -12.34 30.75 -8.89
N PHE A 390 -12.69 29.51 -8.58
CA PHE A 390 -12.87 28.42 -9.54
C PHE A 390 -14.35 28.03 -9.67
N TYR A 391 -14.76 27.60 -10.87
CA TYR A 391 -16.17 27.39 -11.22
C TYR A 391 -16.46 26.01 -11.80
N SER A 392 -15.44 25.20 -12.13
CA SER A 392 -15.67 23.82 -12.59
C SER A 392 -16.39 22.99 -11.51
N ASP A 393 -17.27 22.08 -11.96
CA ASP A 393 -18.10 21.28 -11.05
C ASP A 393 -17.23 20.51 -10.03
N GLY A 394 -16.14 19.88 -10.49
CA GLY A 394 -15.24 19.13 -9.62
C GLY A 394 -14.55 19.98 -8.55
N LEU A 395 -14.08 21.22 -8.87
CA LEU A 395 -13.48 22.10 -7.86
C LEU A 395 -14.54 22.72 -6.94
N THR A 396 -15.74 22.95 -7.45
CA THR A 396 -16.88 23.42 -6.65
C THR A 396 -17.31 22.36 -5.63
N GLU A 397 -17.43 21.10 -6.04
CA GLU A 397 -17.75 19.98 -5.16
C GLU A 397 -16.67 19.82 -4.06
N ILE A 398 -15.39 19.90 -4.43
CA ILE A 398 -14.28 19.86 -3.47
C ILE A 398 -14.41 21.01 -2.46
N ARG A 399 -14.68 22.24 -2.92
CA ARG A 399 -14.86 23.41 -2.04
C ARG A 399 -16.01 23.21 -1.05
N GLU A 400 -17.15 22.70 -1.52
CA GLU A 400 -18.34 22.45 -0.68
C GLU A 400 -18.14 21.26 0.26
N GLY A 401 -17.24 20.36 -0.10
CA GLY A 401 -16.87 19.20 0.71
C GLY A 401 -15.88 19.51 1.83
N ILE A 402 -15.11 20.60 1.74
CA ILE A 402 -14.18 21.02 2.78
C ILE A 402 -14.92 21.82 3.87
N ASP A 403 -14.85 21.32 5.09
CA ASP A 403 -15.31 22.05 6.28
C ASP A 403 -14.12 22.87 6.83
N ASP A 404 -14.33 24.13 7.22
CA ASP A 404 -13.25 24.99 7.72
C ASP A 404 -12.74 24.59 9.10
N LEU A 405 -13.50 23.76 9.84
CA LEU A 405 -13.19 23.25 11.18
C LEU A 405 -12.75 24.36 12.16
N HIS A 406 -13.29 25.56 11.98
CA HIS A 406 -12.89 26.74 12.75
C HIS A 406 -13.15 26.57 14.25
N ASP A 407 -14.25 25.93 14.62
CA ASP A 407 -14.61 25.59 16.00
C ASP A 407 -13.54 24.69 16.67
N LEU A 408 -13.01 23.71 15.94
CA LEU A 408 -11.94 22.84 16.44
C LEU A 408 -10.61 23.57 16.53
N TYR A 409 -10.34 24.46 15.57
CA TYR A 409 -9.15 25.31 15.62
C TYR A 409 -9.17 26.22 16.86
N GLU A 410 -10.27 26.96 17.12
CA GLU A 410 -10.39 27.81 18.30
C GLU A 410 -10.25 27.00 19.60
N LEU A 411 -10.85 25.82 19.67
CA LEU A 411 -10.75 24.95 20.84
C LEU A 411 -9.28 24.59 21.12
N LEU A 412 -8.56 24.12 20.10
CA LEU A 412 -7.16 23.71 20.23
C LEU A 412 -6.22 24.89 20.48
N ASP A 413 -6.49 26.03 19.84
CA ASP A 413 -5.66 27.22 20.02
C ASP A 413 -5.74 27.77 21.45
N ARG A 414 -6.92 27.73 22.07
CA ARG A 414 -7.07 28.10 23.49
C ARG A 414 -6.46 27.06 24.43
N ALA A 415 -6.49 25.77 24.05
CA ALA A 415 -6.14 24.69 24.94
C ALA A 415 -4.63 24.41 24.98
N ILE A 416 -3.98 24.21 23.83
CA ILE A 416 -2.66 23.59 23.75
C ILE A 416 -1.56 24.62 23.58
N VAL A 417 -0.46 24.44 24.35
CA VAL A 417 0.75 25.29 24.26
C VAL A 417 1.44 25.12 22.90
N ASP A 418 2.27 26.08 22.49
CA ASP A 418 2.95 26.04 21.18
C ASP A 418 4.06 25.00 21.10
N GLU A 419 4.63 24.57 22.22
CA GLU A 419 5.64 23.52 22.33
C GLU A 419 5.21 22.45 23.35
N PRO A 420 4.24 21.58 23.02
CA PRO A 420 3.78 20.57 23.96
C PRO A 420 4.79 19.41 24.11
N PRO A 421 4.78 18.74 25.28
CA PRO A 421 5.59 17.54 25.51
C PRO A 421 5.14 16.40 24.58
N ILE A 422 6.02 15.40 24.42
CA ILE A 422 5.66 14.17 23.69
C ILE A 422 4.77 13.28 24.53
N LEU A 423 5.13 13.11 25.82
CA LEU A 423 4.40 12.21 26.71
C LEU A 423 3.35 13.01 27.50
N ILE A 424 2.10 12.54 27.46
CA ILE A 424 0.98 13.18 28.17
C ILE A 424 1.27 13.30 29.69
N ARG A 425 1.98 12.31 30.27
CA ARG A 425 2.30 12.26 31.70
C ARG A 425 3.48 13.16 32.13
N GLU A 426 4.07 13.91 31.23
CA GLU A 426 5.09 14.91 31.58
C GLU A 426 4.45 16.20 32.12
N GLY A 427 3.19 16.46 31.79
CA GLY A 427 2.50 17.69 32.10
C GLY A 427 2.98 18.89 31.27
N GLY A 428 2.35 20.07 31.46
CA GLY A 428 2.68 21.28 30.70
C GLY A 428 2.07 21.28 29.29
N ILE A 429 0.88 20.71 29.15
CA ILE A 429 0.17 20.57 27.87
C ILE A 429 -0.67 21.80 27.55
N PHE A 430 -1.31 22.39 28.56
CA PHE A 430 -2.34 23.41 28.38
C PHE A 430 -1.79 24.84 28.56
N LYS A 431 -2.35 25.77 27.79
CA LYS A 431 -2.09 27.21 27.92
C LYS A 431 -2.64 27.76 29.26
N ASP A 432 -2.05 28.85 29.71
CA ASP A 432 -2.58 29.58 30.87
C ASP A 432 -3.91 30.22 30.49
N GLY A 433 -4.89 30.17 31.40
CA GLY A 433 -6.24 30.65 31.18
C GLY A 433 -7.19 29.65 30.52
N TYR A 434 -6.75 28.42 30.21
CA TYR A 434 -7.64 27.42 29.65
C TYR A 434 -8.59 26.81 30.68
N LEU A 435 -8.08 26.46 31.87
CA LEU A 435 -8.86 25.92 32.96
C LEU A 435 -8.35 26.48 34.30
N GLU A 436 -9.22 27.10 35.09
CA GLU A 436 -8.87 27.78 36.37
C GLU A 436 -8.19 26.83 37.37
N ASP A 437 -8.62 25.58 37.43
CA ASP A 437 -8.03 24.55 38.31
C ASP A 437 -6.58 24.21 37.92
N ILE A 438 -6.28 24.15 36.61
CA ILE A 438 -4.92 23.96 36.10
C ILE A 438 -4.05 25.15 36.46
N ASP A 439 -4.53 26.36 36.27
CA ASP A 439 -3.79 27.58 36.57
C ASP A 439 -3.50 27.69 38.07
N THR A 440 -4.47 27.35 38.91
CA THR A 440 -4.31 27.34 40.38
C THR A 440 -3.21 26.36 40.80
N LEU A 441 -3.18 25.16 40.24
CA LEU A 441 -2.15 24.15 40.54
C LEU A 441 -0.78 24.53 39.97
N LYS A 442 -0.72 25.16 38.79
CA LYS A 442 0.52 25.71 38.20
C LYS A 442 1.12 26.79 39.09
N ASN A 443 0.27 27.74 39.54
CA ASN A 443 0.70 28.81 40.40
C ASN A 443 1.22 28.25 41.73
N ALA A 444 0.50 27.33 42.37
CA ALA A 444 0.94 26.68 43.60
C ALA A 444 2.30 25.95 43.43
N THR A 445 2.55 25.35 42.27
CA THR A 445 3.83 24.69 41.97
C THR A 445 4.96 25.70 41.73
N THR A 446 4.66 26.82 41.08
CA THR A 446 5.61 27.90 40.79
C THR A 446 5.97 28.68 42.04
N ASP A 447 4.98 29.06 42.85
CA ASP A 447 5.16 29.73 44.14
C ASP A 447 5.95 28.83 45.11
N GLY A 448 5.66 27.53 45.10
CA GLY A 448 6.43 26.56 45.87
C GLY A 448 7.91 26.49 45.47
N LYS A 449 8.25 26.62 44.20
CA LYS A 449 9.66 26.71 43.75
C LYS A 449 10.32 27.99 44.21
N ASN A 450 9.59 29.13 44.21
CA ASN A 450 10.07 30.40 44.72
C ASN A 450 10.32 30.31 46.24
N TRP A 451 9.41 29.69 46.98
CA TRP A 451 9.59 29.46 48.42
C TRP A 451 10.83 28.57 48.72
N ILE A 452 11.09 27.57 47.89
CA ILE A 452 12.33 26.75 48.02
C ILE A 452 13.57 27.61 47.78
N ALA A 453 13.55 28.48 46.76
CA ALA A 453 14.66 29.40 46.49
C ALA A 453 14.89 30.42 47.61
N GLU A 454 13.82 30.95 48.19
CA GLU A 454 13.88 31.81 49.34
C GLU A 454 14.39 31.07 50.60
N LEU A 455 13.93 29.85 50.82
CA LEU A 455 14.45 29.00 51.91
C LEU A 455 15.95 28.71 51.71
N GLU A 456 16.39 28.38 50.47
CA GLU A 456 17.82 28.17 50.16
C GLU A 456 18.65 29.42 50.50
N ALA A 457 18.19 30.61 50.08
CA ALA A 457 18.88 31.87 50.33
C ALA A 457 18.94 32.16 51.81
N ARG A 458 17.82 32.03 52.55
CA ARG A 458 17.72 32.25 53.99
C ARG A 458 18.60 31.26 54.79
N GLU A 459 18.56 30.01 54.47
CA GLU A 459 19.39 28.99 55.15
C GLU A 459 20.87 29.12 54.78
N ARG A 460 21.22 29.57 53.57
CA ARG A 460 22.61 29.90 53.20
C ARG A 460 23.16 31.04 54.01
N GLU A 461 22.40 32.07 54.24
CA GLU A 461 22.77 33.25 55.09
C GLU A 461 22.91 32.81 56.54
N LYS A 462 21.93 32.10 57.08
CA LYS A 462 21.85 31.66 58.47
C LYS A 462 22.96 30.69 58.86
N THR A 463 23.30 29.74 57.96
CA THR A 463 24.34 28.71 58.24
C THR A 463 25.74 29.14 57.85
N GLY A 464 25.91 30.16 57.01
CA GLY A 464 27.21 30.62 56.48
C GLY A 464 27.81 29.63 55.44
N ILE A 465 27.08 28.62 55.00
CA ILE A 465 27.54 27.64 54.01
C ILE A 465 27.36 28.26 52.62
N LYS A 466 28.44 28.81 52.05
CA LYS A 466 28.42 29.59 50.80
C LYS A 466 27.87 28.83 49.56
N ASN A 467 28.02 27.53 49.50
CA ASN A 467 27.60 26.69 48.40
C ASN A 467 26.43 25.77 48.75
N LEU A 468 25.66 26.13 49.80
CA LEU A 468 24.43 25.42 50.11
C LEU A 468 23.44 25.53 48.93
N LYS A 469 22.94 24.38 48.47
CA LYS A 469 21.93 24.30 47.40
C LYS A 469 20.88 23.27 47.76
N ILE A 470 19.65 23.62 47.48
CA ILE A 470 18.55 22.65 47.49
C ILE A 470 18.50 21.98 46.13
N LYS A 471 18.58 20.64 46.14
CA LYS A 471 18.49 19.82 44.93
C LYS A 471 17.32 18.86 45.05
N PHE A 472 16.86 18.35 43.90
CA PHE A 472 15.80 17.35 43.80
C PHE A 472 16.34 16.00 43.37
N ASN A 473 15.82 14.93 43.92
CA ASN A 473 16.07 13.56 43.48
C ASN A 473 14.76 12.76 43.56
N LYS A 474 14.44 11.96 42.51
CA LYS A 474 13.18 11.18 42.47
C LYS A 474 12.97 10.24 43.68
N VAL A 475 14.05 9.75 44.30
CA VAL A 475 13.96 8.81 45.43
C VAL A 475 13.82 9.52 46.77
N PHE A 476 14.53 10.66 46.96
CA PHE A 476 14.67 11.33 48.24
C PHE A 476 13.89 12.67 48.34
N GLY A 477 13.27 13.11 47.21
CA GLY A 477 12.62 14.44 47.15
C GLY A 477 13.62 15.57 47.12
N TYR A 478 13.21 16.73 47.69
CA TYR A 478 14.08 17.88 47.87
C TYR A 478 15.01 17.69 49.07
N TYR A 479 16.27 18.14 48.95
CA TYR A 479 17.30 18.04 49.98
C TYR A 479 18.33 19.15 49.87
N PHE A 480 18.92 19.55 50.98
CA PHE A 480 20.11 20.39 51.03
C PHE A 480 21.34 19.53 50.74
N ASP A 481 22.14 19.91 49.74
CA ASP A 481 23.40 19.26 49.40
C ASP A 481 24.57 20.04 50.08
N VAL A 482 25.20 19.43 51.03
CA VAL A 482 26.30 20.02 51.80
C VAL A 482 27.56 19.21 51.51
N THR A 483 28.61 19.90 50.95
CA THR A 483 29.89 19.29 50.73
C THR A 483 30.65 19.01 52.04
N ASN A 484 31.46 17.95 52.08
CA ASN A 484 32.18 17.51 53.29
C ASN A 484 32.99 18.61 53.96
N SER A 485 33.46 19.63 53.19
CA SER A 485 34.21 20.77 53.71
C SER A 485 33.41 21.72 54.63
N TYR A 486 32.09 21.68 54.57
CA TYR A 486 31.19 22.51 55.36
C TYR A 486 30.36 21.72 56.38
N LYS A 487 30.67 20.47 56.62
CA LYS A 487 29.96 19.59 57.52
C LYS A 487 29.93 20.10 58.96
N SER A 488 30.96 20.80 59.41
CA SER A 488 31.05 21.40 60.78
C SER A 488 30.14 22.61 60.97
N LEU A 489 29.60 23.20 59.87
CA LEU A 489 28.67 24.32 59.93
C LEU A 489 27.20 23.92 59.86
N VAL A 490 26.94 22.61 59.74
CA VAL A 490 25.58 22.09 59.64
C VAL A 490 24.87 22.24 60.97
N PRO A 491 23.72 22.92 61.08
CA PRO A 491 23.01 23.08 62.37
C PRO A 491 22.32 21.78 62.79
N ASP A 492 22.02 21.65 64.08
CA ASP A 492 21.39 20.48 64.70
C ASP A 492 19.98 20.20 64.17
N TYR A 493 19.29 21.21 63.65
CA TYR A 493 17.95 21.03 63.04
C TYR A 493 17.96 20.48 61.61
N PHE A 494 19.13 20.31 60.99
CA PHE A 494 19.29 19.59 59.71
C PHE A 494 19.26 18.08 59.94
N ILE A 495 18.25 17.43 59.40
CA ILE A 495 18.08 15.97 59.50
C ILE A 495 18.81 15.32 58.33
N ARG A 496 19.80 14.45 58.62
CA ARG A 496 20.59 13.77 57.60
C ARG A 496 19.77 12.66 56.93
N LYS A 497 19.63 12.73 55.59
CA LYS A 497 18.97 11.69 54.77
C LYS A 497 19.92 10.69 54.13
N GLN A 498 21.10 11.16 53.66
CA GLN A 498 22.07 10.26 53.00
C GLN A 498 23.48 10.83 53.05
N THR A 499 24.50 9.92 53.15
CA THR A 499 25.93 10.25 53.06
C THR A 499 26.44 9.77 51.68
N LEU A 500 27.14 10.65 50.95
CA LEU A 500 27.80 10.38 49.69
C LEU A 500 29.33 10.53 49.86
N ALA A 501 30.12 10.12 48.87
CA ALA A 501 31.59 10.23 48.97
C ALA A 501 32.09 11.66 49.20
N ASN A 502 31.46 12.67 48.56
CA ASN A 502 31.90 14.07 48.57
C ASN A 502 30.94 15.06 49.18
N SER A 503 29.74 14.64 49.59
CA SER A 503 28.69 15.47 50.18
C SER A 503 27.77 14.65 51.06
N GLU A 504 27.00 15.34 51.90
CA GLU A 504 25.88 14.78 52.67
C GLU A 504 24.59 15.50 52.32
N ARG A 505 23.47 14.74 52.28
CA ARG A 505 22.13 15.19 51.97
C ARG A 505 21.35 15.37 53.24
N TYR A 506 20.78 16.57 53.43
CA TYR A 506 20.03 16.94 54.60
C TYR A 506 18.63 17.43 54.24
N THR A 507 17.72 17.38 55.19
CA THR A 507 16.40 18.01 55.12
C THR A 507 16.13 18.84 56.39
N THR A 508 15.07 19.64 56.35
CA THR A 508 14.49 20.31 57.52
C THR A 508 13.00 20.10 57.52
N GLU A 509 12.33 20.25 58.67
CA GLU A 509 10.87 20.12 58.73
C GLU A 509 10.17 21.09 57.80
N GLU A 510 10.71 22.31 57.60
CA GLU A 510 10.18 23.30 56.67
C GLU A 510 10.34 22.88 55.22
N LEU A 511 11.52 22.35 54.85
CA LEU A 511 11.75 21.83 53.51
C LEU A 511 10.89 20.62 53.22
N ASP A 512 10.69 19.70 54.17
CA ASP A 512 9.84 18.52 53.98
C ASP A 512 8.37 18.91 53.82
N ARG A 513 7.89 19.93 54.57
CA ARG A 513 6.53 20.49 54.42
C ARG A 513 6.35 21.13 53.05
N LEU A 514 7.26 22.01 52.60
CA LEU A 514 7.22 22.65 51.30
C LEU A 514 7.31 21.61 50.17
N ALA A 515 8.20 20.65 50.30
CA ALA A 515 8.33 19.55 49.37
C ALA A 515 7.02 18.75 49.21
N GLY A 516 6.32 18.48 50.35
CA GLY A 516 5.03 17.80 50.35
C GLY A 516 3.94 18.57 49.59
N VAL A 517 3.88 19.90 49.78
CA VAL A 517 2.93 20.76 49.06
C VAL A 517 3.23 20.80 47.55
N ILE A 518 4.50 20.98 47.15
CA ILE A 518 4.91 21.10 45.78
C ILE A 518 4.70 19.78 45.02
N LEU A 519 5.16 18.67 45.60
CA LEU A 519 5.02 17.35 44.97
C LEU A 519 3.54 16.95 44.89
N GLY A 520 2.77 17.17 45.94
CA GLY A 520 1.34 16.90 45.93
C GLY A 520 0.57 17.76 44.91
N SER A 521 0.95 19.02 44.70
CA SER A 521 0.36 19.90 43.69
C SER A 521 0.81 19.49 42.28
N SER A 522 2.08 19.10 42.09
CA SER A 522 2.61 18.66 40.82
C SER A 522 1.94 17.35 40.36
N ASP A 523 1.79 16.35 41.25
CA ASP A 523 1.14 15.09 40.91
C ASP A 523 -0.35 15.30 40.55
N LYS A 524 -1.04 16.18 41.29
CA LYS A 524 -2.43 16.57 40.99
C LYS A 524 -2.55 17.31 39.67
N LEU A 525 -1.61 18.23 39.36
CA LEU A 525 -1.56 18.95 38.10
C LEU A 525 -1.43 17.97 36.91
N VAL A 526 -0.47 17.07 36.94
CA VAL A 526 -0.25 16.09 35.90
C VAL A 526 -1.48 15.18 35.70
N ALA A 527 -2.11 14.77 36.81
CA ALA A 527 -3.32 13.95 36.72
C ALA A 527 -4.51 14.73 36.14
N LEU A 528 -4.68 15.99 36.51
CA LEU A 528 -5.72 16.88 35.96
C LEU A 528 -5.48 17.15 34.48
N GLU A 529 -4.26 17.51 34.07
CA GLU A 529 -3.90 17.73 32.67
C GLU A 529 -4.11 16.48 31.84
N TYR A 530 -3.79 15.29 32.38
CA TYR A 530 -4.06 14.02 31.72
C TYR A 530 -5.56 13.81 31.44
N ASN A 531 -6.41 14.03 32.44
CA ASN A 531 -7.86 13.87 32.31
C ASN A 531 -8.45 14.89 31.32
N THR A 532 -8.05 16.15 31.44
CA THR A 532 -8.46 17.23 30.53
C THR A 532 -8.01 16.94 29.07
N TYR A 533 -6.80 16.36 28.90
CA TYR A 533 -6.33 15.95 27.58
C TYR A 533 -7.18 14.81 27.00
N VAL A 534 -7.57 13.84 27.81
CA VAL A 534 -8.46 12.75 27.37
C VAL A 534 -9.82 13.32 26.93
N GLU A 535 -10.40 14.24 27.69
CA GLU A 535 -11.67 14.92 27.34
C GLU A 535 -11.55 15.71 26.03
N LEU A 536 -10.47 16.47 25.86
CA LEU A 536 -10.20 17.23 24.64
C LEU A 536 -10.07 16.29 23.43
N ARG A 537 -9.34 15.21 23.56
CA ARG A 537 -9.17 14.20 22.50
C ARG A 537 -10.48 13.50 22.16
N ASP A 538 -11.29 13.13 23.15
CA ASP A 538 -12.59 12.49 22.94
C ASP A 538 -13.60 13.48 22.27
N THR A 539 -13.49 14.78 22.54
CA THR A 539 -14.24 15.84 21.84
C THR A 539 -13.87 15.90 20.35
N LEU A 540 -12.57 15.87 20.03
CA LEU A 540 -12.12 15.83 18.64
C LEU A 540 -12.54 14.53 17.94
N ALA A 541 -12.51 13.40 18.64
CA ALA A 541 -12.92 12.10 18.09
C ALA A 541 -14.41 12.08 17.70
N ALA A 542 -15.26 12.86 18.36
CA ALA A 542 -16.67 12.97 17.99
C ALA A 542 -16.89 13.64 16.62
N GLU A 543 -15.96 14.47 16.15
CA GLU A 543 -16.03 15.19 14.87
C GLU A 543 -15.38 14.42 13.70
N LEU A 544 -15.13 13.13 13.88
CA LEU A 544 -14.43 12.26 12.96
C LEU A 544 -14.92 12.39 11.52
N THR A 545 -16.23 12.30 11.28
CA THR A 545 -16.83 12.29 9.93
C THR A 545 -16.60 13.60 9.18
N ARG A 546 -16.67 14.76 9.89
CA ARG A 546 -16.37 16.07 9.29
C ARG A 546 -14.92 16.15 8.84
N VAL A 547 -14.00 15.71 9.72
CA VAL A 547 -12.56 15.74 9.43
C VAL A 547 -12.19 14.79 8.29
N GLN A 548 -12.74 13.57 8.26
CA GLN A 548 -12.47 12.60 7.18
C GLN A 548 -12.95 13.13 5.82
N ARG A 549 -14.15 13.73 5.76
CA ARG A 549 -14.66 14.35 4.53
C ARG A 549 -13.75 15.46 4.05
N THR A 550 -13.32 16.34 4.94
CA THR A 550 -12.39 17.43 4.64
C THR A 550 -11.04 16.87 4.17
N ALA A 551 -10.47 15.88 4.85
CA ALA A 551 -9.21 15.24 4.48
C ALA A 551 -9.25 14.61 3.08
N HIS A 552 -10.33 13.93 2.74
CA HIS A 552 -10.56 13.36 1.41
C HIS A 552 -10.58 14.43 0.31
N ASN A 553 -11.30 15.54 0.53
CA ASN A 553 -11.36 16.64 -0.45
C ASN A 553 -10.01 17.36 -0.60
N ILE A 554 -9.26 17.52 0.49
CA ILE A 554 -7.88 18.07 0.45
C ILE A 554 -6.95 17.12 -0.32
N ALA A 555 -7.07 15.80 -0.14
CA ALA A 555 -6.30 14.81 -0.89
C ALA A 555 -6.60 14.87 -2.39
N MET A 556 -7.89 15.00 -2.76
CA MET A 556 -8.33 15.15 -4.14
C MET A 556 -7.81 16.45 -4.75
N LEU A 557 -7.92 17.58 -4.04
CA LEU A 557 -7.39 18.88 -4.46
C LEU A 557 -5.88 18.82 -4.72
N ASP A 558 -5.11 18.20 -3.81
CA ASP A 558 -3.67 18.08 -3.95
C ASP A 558 -3.29 17.19 -5.15
N ALA A 559 -4.02 16.10 -5.39
CA ALA A 559 -3.82 15.26 -6.57
C ALA A 559 -4.08 16.04 -7.87
N LEU A 560 -5.19 16.79 -7.96
CA LEU A 560 -5.50 17.63 -9.13
C LEU A 560 -4.48 18.76 -9.31
N CYS A 561 -4.04 19.41 -8.25
CA CYS A 561 -2.96 20.41 -8.30
C CYS A 561 -1.64 19.79 -8.76
N SER A 562 -1.33 18.57 -8.38
CA SER A 562 -0.16 17.83 -8.84
C SER A 562 -0.22 17.58 -10.34
N LEU A 563 -1.35 17.08 -10.86
CA LEU A 563 -1.58 16.84 -12.27
C LEU A 563 -1.49 18.14 -13.10
N SER A 564 -2.11 19.21 -12.62
CA SER A 564 -2.01 20.55 -13.22
C SER A 564 -0.57 21.05 -13.28
N TYR A 565 0.17 20.95 -12.17
CA TYR A 565 1.57 21.37 -12.11
C TYR A 565 2.44 20.60 -13.10
N VAL A 566 2.23 19.28 -13.18
CA VAL A 566 2.97 18.40 -14.09
C VAL A 566 2.64 18.73 -15.54
N ALA A 567 1.38 19.01 -15.85
CA ALA A 567 0.92 19.38 -17.19
C ALA A 567 1.62 20.63 -17.72
N ILE A 568 1.63 21.72 -16.95
CA ILE A 568 2.30 22.97 -17.33
C ILE A 568 3.81 22.77 -17.45
N LYS A 569 4.43 22.16 -16.44
CA LYS A 569 5.88 21.99 -16.40
C LYS A 569 6.43 21.17 -17.56
N ASN A 570 5.64 20.19 -18.05
CA ASN A 570 6.07 19.27 -19.10
C ASN A 570 5.45 19.55 -20.46
N GLY A 571 4.63 20.61 -20.59
CA GLY A 571 3.94 20.94 -21.82
C GLY A 571 3.01 19.81 -22.27
N TYR A 572 2.20 19.26 -21.36
CA TYR A 572 1.16 18.28 -21.66
C TYR A 572 -0.11 18.98 -22.11
N VAL A 573 -0.88 18.33 -22.96
CA VAL A 573 -2.11 18.87 -23.53
C VAL A 573 -3.34 18.16 -22.98
N ARG A 574 -4.47 18.86 -22.95
CA ARG A 574 -5.76 18.25 -22.63
C ARG A 574 -6.13 17.26 -23.72
N PRO A 575 -6.42 15.98 -23.38
CA PRO A 575 -6.98 15.04 -24.35
C PRO A 575 -8.48 15.31 -24.56
N ASP A 576 -8.96 15.06 -25.78
CA ASP A 576 -10.39 14.90 -26.07
C ASP A 576 -10.80 13.45 -25.82
N ILE A 577 -11.93 13.22 -25.14
CA ILE A 577 -12.40 11.87 -24.77
C ILE A 577 -13.60 11.51 -25.65
N ASN A 578 -13.53 10.37 -26.31
CA ASN A 578 -14.60 9.88 -27.18
C ASN A 578 -15.07 8.47 -26.82
N ASN A 579 -16.30 8.15 -27.21
CA ASN A 579 -16.90 6.81 -27.07
C ASN A 579 -16.83 6.01 -28.38
N ASP A 580 -16.27 6.58 -29.44
CA ASP A 580 -16.21 5.95 -30.77
C ASP A 580 -15.06 4.96 -30.90
N GLY A 581 -14.24 4.86 -29.85
CA GLY A 581 -13.11 3.95 -29.81
C GLY A 581 -11.90 4.39 -30.65
N VAL A 582 -11.85 5.64 -31.10
CA VAL A 582 -10.73 6.19 -31.88
C VAL A 582 -9.62 6.61 -30.92
N ILE A 583 -8.38 6.17 -31.16
CA ILE A 583 -7.17 6.65 -30.52
C ILE A 583 -6.33 7.36 -31.57
N ASN A 584 -6.26 8.69 -31.49
CA ASN A 584 -5.49 9.53 -32.39
C ASN A 584 -4.56 10.46 -31.62
N ILE A 585 -3.29 10.11 -31.56
CA ILE A 585 -2.25 10.83 -30.81
C ILE A 585 -1.29 11.45 -31.83
N LYS A 586 -1.07 12.76 -31.73
CA LYS A 586 -0.09 13.48 -32.55
C LYS A 586 1.11 13.89 -31.71
N ASP A 587 2.30 13.63 -32.24
CA ASP A 587 3.58 13.92 -31.57
C ASP A 587 3.63 13.41 -30.12
N GLY A 588 3.16 12.18 -29.90
CA GLY A 588 3.20 11.54 -28.60
C GLY A 588 4.63 11.37 -28.07
N ARG A 589 4.80 11.51 -26.76
CA ARG A 589 6.07 11.36 -26.04
C ARG A 589 5.91 10.35 -24.91
N HIS A 590 6.98 9.63 -24.57
CA HIS A 590 6.94 8.71 -23.45
C HIS A 590 7.20 9.47 -22.15
N PRO A 591 6.23 9.55 -21.20
CA PRO A 591 6.31 10.45 -20.05
C PRO A 591 7.54 10.20 -19.16
N VAL A 592 7.92 8.93 -18.99
CA VAL A 592 9.04 8.54 -18.14
C VAL A 592 10.37 8.71 -18.86
N VAL A 593 10.49 8.19 -20.10
CA VAL A 593 11.75 8.25 -20.87
C VAL A 593 12.14 9.69 -21.15
N GLU A 594 11.18 10.55 -21.52
CA GLU A 594 11.41 11.98 -21.72
C GLU A 594 12.09 12.63 -20.49
N LYS A 595 11.66 12.25 -19.29
CA LYS A 595 12.22 12.75 -18.01
C LYS A 595 13.58 12.17 -17.66
N MET A 596 13.90 10.98 -18.18
CA MET A 596 15.19 10.32 -17.93
C MET A 596 16.29 10.80 -18.89
N LEU A 597 15.91 11.39 -20.03
CA LEU A 597 16.84 12.01 -20.97
C LEU A 597 17.38 13.33 -20.40
N ASN A 598 18.68 13.38 -20.09
CA ASN A 598 19.28 14.53 -19.40
C ASN A 598 19.45 15.77 -20.27
N ASN A 599 19.65 15.65 -21.60
CA ASN A 599 19.82 16.78 -22.51
C ASN A 599 19.39 16.46 -23.96
N ASP A 600 18.95 15.24 -24.25
CA ASP A 600 18.52 14.86 -25.59
C ASP A 600 17.02 15.11 -25.75
N MET A 601 16.61 15.60 -26.91
CA MET A 601 15.19 15.74 -27.24
C MET A 601 14.57 14.36 -27.51
N PHE A 602 13.42 14.12 -26.89
CA PHE A 602 12.63 12.91 -27.19
C PHE A 602 12.04 13.01 -28.61
N ILE A 603 12.16 11.93 -29.37
CA ILE A 603 11.60 11.87 -30.73
C ILE A 603 10.14 11.45 -30.65
N THR A 604 9.27 12.36 -31.02
CA THR A 604 7.82 12.20 -30.97
C THR A 604 7.31 11.25 -32.05
N ASN A 605 6.19 10.54 -31.79
CA ASN A 605 5.55 9.65 -32.73
C ASN A 605 4.03 9.80 -32.71
N ASP A 606 3.43 9.64 -33.90
CA ASP A 606 1.98 9.62 -34.07
C ASP A 606 1.45 8.19 -33.85
N THR A 607 0.21 8.10 -33.32
CA THR A 607 -0.52 6.84 -33.21
C THR A 607 -1.95 7.06 -33.71
N TYR A 608 -2.42 6.15 -34.57
CA TYR A 608 -3.81 6.13 -35.01
C TYR A 608 -4.34 4.70 -34.99
N LEU A 609 -5.33 4.47 -34.12
CA LEU A 609 -6.05 3.21 -33.99
C LEU A 609 -7.56 3.47 -33.97
N ASN A 610 -8.34 2.60 -34.61
CA ASN A 610 -9.79 2.59 -34.54
C ASN A 610 -10.35 1.17 -34.73
N ASN A 611 -11.64 0.99 -34.52
CA ASN A 611 -12.27 -0.33 -34.63
C ASN A 611 -12.62 -0.74 -36.08
N HIS A 612 -12.35 0.11 -37.11
CA HIS A 612 -12.81 -0.11 -38.48
C HIS A 612 -11.65 -0.31 -39.48
N GLU A 613 -10.80 0.72 -39.66
CA GLU A 613 -9.79 0.75 -40.73
C GLU A 613 -8.36 0.52 -40.23
N SER A 614 -8.10 0.81 -38.99
CA SER A 614 -6.75 0.75 -38.35
C SER A 614 -6.83 0.12 -36.98
N ARG A 615 -7.21 -1.16 -36.93
CA ARG A 615 -7.36 -1.89 -35.67
C ARG A 615 -6.04 -2.45 -35.19
N ILE A 616 -5.28 -3.02 -36.09
CA ILE A 616 -3.99 -3.66 -35.78
C ILE A 616 -2.88 -2.92 -36.50
N THR A 617 -1.88 -2.50 -35.74
CA THR A 617 -0.65 -1.94 -36.28
C THR A 617 0.49 -2.92 -36.06
N ILE A 618 0.99 -3.52 -37.12
CA ILE A 618 2.17 -4.38 -37.12
C ILE A 618 3.41 -3.50 -37.24
N ILE A 619 4.32 -3.59 -36.29
CA ILE A 619 5.51 -2.75 -36.21
C ILE A 619 6.77 -3.62 -36.39
N THR A 620 7.47 -3.44 -37.52
CA THR A 620 8.71 -4.14 -37.79
C THR A 620 9.95 -3.26 -37.56
N GLY A 621 11.09 -3.86 -37.37
CA GLY A 621 12.37 -3.20 -37.18
C GLY A 621 13.24 -3.80 -36.07
N PRO A 622 14.49 -3.33 -35.91
CA PRO A 622 15.43 -3.89 -34.93
C PRO A 622 15.07 -3.58 -33.48
N ASN A 623 15.56 -4.38 -32.53
CA ASN A 623 15.19 -4.29 -31.13
C ASN A 623 15.59 -2.98 -30.45
N MET A 624 16.71 -2.44 -30.65
CA MET A 624 17.16 -1.21 -29.96
C MET A 624 16.61 0.09 -30.58
N ALA A 625 15.74 -0.02 -31.59
CA ALA A 625 15.27 1.15 -32.33
C ALA A 625 14.09 1.89 -31.70
N GLY A 626 13.48 1.35 -30.62
CA GLY A 626 12.44 2.04 -29.86
C GLY A 626 11.01 1.55 -30.05
N LYS A 627 10.76 0.38 -30.65
CA LYS A 627 9.42 -0.22 -30.83
C LYS A 627 8.65 -0.35 -29.50
N SER A 628 9.24 -1.03 -28.52
CA SER A 628 8.62 -1.26 -27.22
C SER A 628 8.38 0.04 -26.46
N THR A 629 9.27 1.05 -26.62
CA THR A 629 9.08 2.38 -26.03
C THR A 629 7.87 3.10 -26.65
N TYR A 630 7.70 3.03 -27.97
CA TYR A 630 6.56 3.60 -28.66
C TYR A 630 5.24 2.95 -28.25
N MET A 631 5.20 1.63 -28.14
CA MET A 631 3.98 0.93 -27.75
C MET A 631 3.59 1.23 -26.29
N ARG A 632 4.58 1.21 -25.37
CA ARG A 632 4.35 1.61 -23.97
C ARG A 632 3.91 3.08 -23.86
N GLN A 633 4.51 3.97 -24.63
CA GLN A 633 4.09 5.38 -24.73
C GLN A 633 2.60 5.51 -25.03
N THR A 634 2.10 4.76 -26.01
CA THR A 634 0.68 4.81 -26.41
C THR A 634 -0.20 4.32 -25.25
N ALA A 635 0.14 3.18 -24.61
CA ALA A 635 -0.61 2.65 -23.48
C ALA A 635 -0.62 3.64 -22.30
N LEU A 636 0.52 4.26 -21.99
CA LEU A 636 0.62 5.25 -20.90
C LEU A 636 -0.17 6.53 -21.21
N ILE A 637 -0.20 7.00 -22.46
CA ILE A 637 -1.00 8.17 -22.86
C ILE A 637 -2.50 7.87 -22.69
N VAL A 638 -2.97 6.70 -23.13
CA VAL A 638 -4.36 6.27 -22.94
C VAL A 638 -4.71 6.17 -21.46
N LEU A 639 -3.83 5.54 -20.67
CA LEU A 639 -4.00 5.42 -19.22
C LEU A 639 -4.07 6.80 -18.55
N MET A 640 -3.13 7.70 -18.86
CA MET A 640 -3.13 9.07 -18.32
C MET A 640 -4.40 9.83 -18.65
N ALA A 641 -4.92 9.69 -19.89
CA ALA A 641 -6.19 10.30 -20.28
C ALA A 641 -7.35 9.79 -19.42
N GLN A 642 -7.42 8.48 -19.17
CA GLN A 642 -8.48 7.87 -18.34
C GLN A 642 -8.28 8.05 -16.83
N VAL A 643 -7.08 8.39 -16.35
CA VAL A 643 -6.87 8.95 -15.01
C VAL A 643 -7.52 10.33 -14.86
N GLY A 644 -7.82 10.99 -15.98
CA GLY A 644 -8.27 12.38 -16.02
C GLY A 644 -7.11 13.38 -16.03
N SER A 645 -5.95 13.01 -16.58
CA SER A 645 -4.75 13.85 -16.66
C SER A 645 -4.52 14.38 -18.05
N PHE A 646 -3.86 15.51 -18.17
CA PHE A 646 -3.26 15.96 -19.42
C PHE A 646 -2.15 15.01 -19.85
N VAL A 647 -1.91 14.90 -21.16
CA VAL A 647 -1.08 13.87 -21.79
C VAL A 647 0.12 14.45 -22.55
N PRO A 648 1.23 13.72 -22.62
CA PRO A 648 2.44 14.14 -23.35
C PRO A 648 2.27 13.98 -24.86
N ALA A 649 1.58 14.90 -25.51
CA ALA A 649 1.33 14.93 -26.95
C ALA A 649 1.20 16.37 -27.46
N ALA A 650 1.15 16.57 -28.78
CA ALA A 650 0.72 17.86 -29.36
C ALA A 650 -0.82 17.95 -29.41
N SER A 651 -1.50 16.86 -29.69
CA SER A 651 -2.95 16.66 -29.52
C SER A 651 -3.26 15.19 -29.32
N ALA A 652 -4.34 14.89 -28.62
CA ALA A 652 -4.78 13.52 -28.37
C ALA A 652 -6.31 13.46 -28.35
N ASP A 653 -6.87 12.57 -29.15
CA ASP A 653 -8.27 12.16 -29.12
C ASP A 653 -8.32 10.70 -28.73
N ILE A 654 -8.86 10.40 -27.55
CA ILE A 654 -8.72 9.11 -26.88
C ILE A 654 -10.08 8.46 -26.67
N GLY A 655 -10.28 7.35 -27.39
CA GLY A 655 -11.42 6.46 -27.17
C GLY A 655 -11.24 5.68 -25.89
N ILE A 656 -12.28 5.65 -25.06
CA ILE A 656 -12.29 4.93 -23.78
C ILE A 656 -11.96 3.45 -24.00
N CYS A 657 -11.00 2.94 -23.24
CA CYS A 657 -10.61 1.54 -23.20
C CYS A 657 -11.09 0.94 -21.88
N ASP A 658 -11.72 -0.24 -21.96
CA ASP A 658 -12.13 -1.01 -20.78
C ASP A 658 -10.94 -1.73 -20.12
N ARG A 659 -9.93 -2.09 -20.93
CA ARG A 659 -8.76 -2.86 -20.47
C ARG A 659 -7.52 -2.47 -21.27
N ILE A 660 -6.38 -2.53 -20.60
CA ILE A 660 -5.06 -2.46 -21.23
C ILE A 660 -4.30 -3.74 -20.89
N PHE A 661 -3.93 -4.47 -21.93
CA PHE A 661 -3.09 -5.66 -21.81
C PHE A 661 -1.74 -5.43 -22.46
N THR A 662 -0.67 -5.82 -21.77
CA THR A 662 0.68 -5.72 -22.33
C THR A 662 1.43 -7.04 -22.18
N ARG A 663 2.00 -7.49 -23.29
CA ARG A 663 3.01 -8.54 -23.32
C ARG A 663 4.28 -7.95 -23.89
N VAL A 664 5.27 -7.67 -23.03
CA VAL A 664 6.53 -7.03 -23.40
C VAL A 664 7.69 -7.83 -22.82
N GLY A 665 8.57 -8.36 -23.67
CA GLY A 665 9.84 -9.04 -23.37
C GLY A 665 9.86 -9.98 -22.18
N ALA A 666 10.45 -11.15 -22.27
CA ALA A 666 10.57 -12.07 -21.13
C ALA A 666 11.53 -11.49 -20.08
N SER A 667 11.05 -11.28 -18.85
CA SER A 667 11.93 -11.37 -17.69
C SER A 667 12.05 -12.85 -17.37
N ASP A 668 13.28 -13.40 -17.34
CA ASP A 668 13.53 -14.75 -16.87
C ASP A 668 13.06 -14.86 -15.41
N ASP A 669 11.89 -15.44 -15.21
CA ASP A 669 11.45 -15.83 -13.88
C ASP A 669 11.93 -17.26 -13.58
N LEU A 670 13.23 -17.36 -13.27
CA LEU A 670 13.86 -18.61 -12.87
C LEU A 670 13.24 -19.22 -11.60
N ALA A 671 12.47 -18.45 -10.85
CA ALA A 671 11.88 -18.90 -9.60
C ALA A 671 10.59 -19.72 -9.80
N SER A 672 9.87 -19.54 -10.91
CA SER A 672 8.65 -20.32 -11.22
C SER A 672 8.94 -21.71 -11.80
N GLY A 673 10.19 -21.99 -12.22
CA GLY A 673 10.57 -23.25 -12.88
C GLY A 673 9.92 -23.45 -14.26
N GLN A 674 9.17 -22.47 -14.75
CA GLN A 674 8.51 -22.52 -16.06
C GLN A 674 9.44 -22.03 -17.16
N SER A 675 9.32 -22.64 -18.34
CA SER A 675 9.99 -22.14 -19.54
C SER A 675 9.49 -20.73 -19.89
N THR A 676 10.40 -19.84 -20.30
CA THR A 676 10.06 -18.48 -20.77
C THR A 676 8.98 -18.49 -21.85
N PHE A 677 8.97 -19.51 -22.72
CA PHE A 677 7.95 -19.70 -23.74
C PHE A 677 6.59 -20.07 -23.13
N MET A 678 6.55 -20.89 -22.08
CA MET A 678 5.29 -21.24 -21.40
C MET A 678 4.67 -20.02 -20.71
N VAL A 679 5.48 -19.21 -20.03
CA VAL A 679 5.02 -17.95 -19.44
C VAL A 679 4.45 -17.02 -20.51
N GLU A 680 5.16 -16.88 -21.64
CA GLU A 680 4.69 -16.10 -22.79
C GLU A 680 3.32 -16.59 -23.30
N MET A 681 3.17 -17.88 -23.51
CA MET A 681 1.92 -18.45 -24.01
C MET A 681 0.78 -18.33 -23.00
N SER A 682 1.05 -18.44 -21.72
CA SER A 682 0.05 -18.23 -20.67
C SER A 682 -0.43 -16.77 -20.62
N GLU A 683 0.47 -15.79 -20.74
CA GLU A 683 0.10 -14.38 -20.84
C GLU A 683 -0.73 -14.10 -22.10
N VAL A 684 -0.33 -14.61 -23.26
CA VAL A 684 -1.10 -14.47 -24.52
C VAL A 684 -2.48 -15.11 -24.38
N ALA A 685 -2.56 -16.30 -23.78
CA ALA A 685 -3.84 -17.00 -23.58
C ALA A 685 -4.76 -16.19 -22.65
N ASN A 686 -4.22 -15.60 -21.57
CA ASN A 686 -4.96 -14.70 -20.68
C ASN A 686 -5.51 -13.47 -21.44
N ILE A 687 -4.69 -12.84 -22.27
CA ILE A 687 -5.09 -11.71 -23.10
C ILE A 687 -6.23 -12.08 -24.03
N LEU A 688 -6.06 -13.16 -24.82
CA LEU A 688 -7.05 -13.56 -25.82
C LEU A 688 -8.40 -14.02 -25.23
N ARG A 689 -8.41 -14.50 -23.98
CA ARG A 689 -9.64 -14.90 -23.27
C ARG A 689 -10.39 -13.72 -22.66
N ASN A 690 -9.66 -12.72 -22.15
CA ASN A 690 -10.23 -11.65 -21.35
C ASN A 690 -10.35 -10.30 -22.08
N ALA A 691 -9.70 -10.12 -23.21
CA ALA A 691 -9.80 -8.88 -23.97
C ALA A 691 -11.19 -8.74 -24.64
N THR A 692 -11.62 -7.51 -24.84
CA THR A 692 -12.85 -7.12 -25.52
C THR A 692 -12.54 -6.27 -26.75
N LYS A 693 -13.55 -5.95 -27.56
CA LYS A 693 -13.41 -5.01 -28.69
C LYS A 693 -12.96 -3.61 -28.29
N ASN A 694 -13.18 -3.22 -27.05
CA ASN A 694 -12.80 -1.90 -26.51
C ASN A 694 -11.41 -1.91 -25.87
N SER A 695 -10.77 -3.08 -25.75
CA SER A 695 -9.46 -3.22 -25.13
C SER A 695 -8.33 -2.67 -26.02
N LEU A 696 -7.23 -2.26 -25.38
CA LEU A 696 -5.97 -1.92 -26.03
C LEU A 696 -4.92 -2.99 -25.70
N LEU A 697 -4.41 -3.64 -26.76
CA LEU A 697 -3.41 -4.71 -26.66
C LEU A 697 -2.03 -4.21 -27.10
N ILE A 698 -1.02 -4.47 -26.31
CA ILE A 698 0.39 -4.18 -26.58
C ILE A 698 1.14 -5.52 -26.61
N LEU A 699 1.43 -6.03 -27.80
CA LEU A 699 2.03 -7.33 -27.99
C LEU A 699 3.43 -7.19 -28.61
N ASP A 700 4.48 -7.54 -27.84
CA ASP A 700 5.86 -7.39 -28.26
C ASP A 700 6.54 -8.76 -28.38
N GLU A 701 7.02 -9.06 -29.58
CA GLU A 701 7.84 -10.23 -29.91
C GLU A 701 7.20 -11.59 -29.58
N ILE A 702 5.94 -11.77 -29.91
CA ILE A 702 5.23 -13.05 -29.70
C ILE A 702 5.85 -14.16 -30.57
N GLY A 703 6.06 -15.36 -29.98
CA GLY A 703 6.60 -16.54 -30.64
C GLY A 703 8.12 -16.64 -30.67
N ARG A 704 8.84 -15.75 -29.97
CA ARG A 704 10.32 -15.74 -29.96
C ARG A 704 10.95 -16.91 -29.19
N GLY A 705 10.25 -17.46 -28.21
CA GLY A 705 10.75 -18.50 -27.29
C GLY A 705 10.81 -19.92 -27.89
N THR A 706 10.45 -20.11 -29.17
CA THR A 706 10.37 -21.43 -29.85
C THR A 706 11.05 -21.41 -31.22
N SER A 707 10.86 -22.50 -32.03
CA SER A 707 11.39 -22.56 -33.40
C SER A 707 10.79 -21.45 -34.26
N THR A 708 11.55 -20.96 -35.25
CA THR A 708 11.11 -19.85 -36.12
C THR A 708 9.77 -20.10 -36.78
N TYR A 709 9.54 -21.33 -37.26
CA TYR A 709 8.29 -21.66 -37.96
C TYR A 709 7.10 -21.75 -37.01
N ASP A 710 7.26 -22.38 -35.86
CA ASP A 710 6.20 -22.47 -34.84
C ASP A 710 5.85 -21.09 -34.30
N GLY A 711 6.88 -20.27 -33.97
CA GLY A 711 6.70 -18.92 -33.51
C GLY A 711 5.97 -18.03 -34.51
N LEU A 712 6.36 -18.10 -35.80
CA LEU A 712 5.67 -17.37 -36.88
C LEU A 712 4.22 -17.83 -37.03
N ALA A 713 3.97 -19.15 -36.99
CA ALA A 713 2.62 -19.69 -37.12
C ALA A 713 1.71 -19.25 -35.99
N ILE A 714 2.21 -19.26 -34.75
CA ILE A 714 1.47 -18.76 -33.57
C ILE A 714 1.19 -17.26 -33.70
N ALA A 715 2.22 -16.45 -34.01
CA ALA A 715 2.06 -15.01 -34.16
C ALA A 715 1.06 -14.62 -35.25
N TRP A 716 1.10 -15.34 -36.38
CA TRP A 716 0.16 -15.19 -37.49
C TRP A 716 -1.27 -15.47 -37.03
N ALA A 717 -1.51 -16.64 -36.43
CA ALA A 717 -2.83 -17.05 -35.95
C ALA A 717 -3.38 -16.10 -34.86
N VAL A 718 -2.54 -15.56 -33.99
CA VAL A 718 -2.92 -14.55 -32.97
C VAL A 718 -3.39 -13.28 -33.66
N VAL A 719 -2.69 -12.77 -34.67
CA VAL A 719 -3.11 -11.58 -35.44
C VAL A 719 -4.42 -11.83 -36.19
N GLU A 720 -4.58 -13.02 -36.84
CA GLU A 720 -5.85 -13.38 -37.48
C GLU A 720 -7.01 -13.39 -36.46
N TYR A 721 -6.83 -14.01 -35.30
CA TYR A 721 -7.84 -14.10 -34.24
C TYR A 721 -8.25 -12.71 -33.76
N ILE A 722 -7.28 -11.83 -33.46
CA ILE A 722 -7.54 -10.47 -32.98
C ILE A 722 -8.21 -9.62 -34.07
N SER A 723 -7.83 -9.80 -35.36
CA SER A 723 -8.38 -9.03 -36.46
C SER A 723 -9.85 -9.33 -36.75
N ASN A 724 -10.32 -10.52 -36.39
CA ASN A 724 -11.71 -10.93 -36.56
C ASN A 724 -12.62 -10.21 -35.55
N SER A 725 -13.49 -9.30 -36.04
CA SER A 725 -14.40 -8.52 -35.20
C SER A 725 -15.52 -9.33 -34.55
N GLU A 726 -15.78 -10.56 -35.03
CA GLU A 726 -16.75 -11.49 -34.43
C GLU A 726 -16.15 -12.25 -33.25
N LEU A 727 -14.83 -12.43 -33.23
CA LEU A 727 -14.13 -13.13 -32.16
C LEU A 727 -13.61 -12.19 -31.10
N LEU A 728 -12.85 -11.16 -31.49
CA LEU A 728 -12.27 -10.22 -30.55
C LEU A 728 -12.36 -8.76 -31.02
N GLY A 729 -11.69 -8.40 -32.10
CA GLY A 729 -11.77 -7.05 -32.67
C GLY A 729 -11.08 -5.95 -31.87
N ALA A 730 -10.12 -6.26 -31.03
CA ALA A 730 -9.42 -5.31 -30.14
C ALA A 730 -8.38 -4.45 -30.87
N LYS A 731 -8.20 -3.20 -30.39
CA LYS A 731 -7.15 -2.29 -30.86
C LYS A 731 -5.78 -2.83 -30.44
N THR A 732 -4.85 -2.99 -31.38
CA THR A 732 -3.60 -3.71 -31.11
C THR A 732 -2.39 -3.04 -31.73
N LEU A 733 -1.33 -2.83 -30.92
CA LEU A 733 0.02 -2.57 -31.39
C LEU A 733 0.82 -3.88 -31.28
N PHE A 734 1.30 -4.40 -32.40
CA PHE A 734 1.99 -5.69 -32.50
C PHE A 734 3.41 -5.50 -33.03
N ALA A 735 4.41 -5.55 -32.17
CA ALA A 735 5.80 -5.51 -32.61
C ALA A 735 6.35 -6.89 -32.85
N THR A 736 7.08 -7.05 -33.95
CA THR A 736 7.60 -8.36 -34.36
C THR A 736 8.93 -8.27 -35.11
N HIS A 737 9.68 -9.36 -35.06
CA HIS A 737 10.84 -9.61 -35.96
C HIS A 737 10.48 -10.39 -37.21
N TYR A 738 9.29 -10.99 -37.24
CA TYR A 738 8.82 -11.75 -38.40
C TYR A 738 8.35 -10.79 -39.47
N HIS A 739 9.22 -10.55 -40.46
CA HIS A 739 8.88 -9.68 -41.62
C HIS A 739 7.71 -10.24 -42.39
N GLU A 740 7.53 -11.56 -42.35
CA GLU A 740 6.47 -12.30 -43.00
C GLU A 740 5.07 -11.85 -42.58
N LEU A 741 4.92 -11.36 -41.33
CA LEU A 741 3.64 -10.84 -40.83
C LEU A 741 3.19 -9.57 -41.58
N THR A 742 4.09 -8.88 -42.28
CA THR A 742 3.71 -7.72 -43.09
C THR A 742 2.81 -8.09 -44.29
N GLU A 743 2.82 -9.37 -44.72
CA GLU A 743 1.92 -9.89 -45.76
C GLU A 743 0.45 -9.91 -45.35
N LEU A 744 0.15 -9.70 -44.06
CA LEU A 744 -1.22 -9.62 -43.55
C LEU A 744 -1.93 -8.33 -43.92
N GLU A 745 -1.19 -7.22 -44.18
CA GLU A 745 -1.75 -6.01 -44.75
C GLU A 745 -2.31 -6.31 -46.15
N GLY A 746 -3.57 -5.94 -46.40
CA GLY A 746 -4.29 -6.25 -47.63
C GLY A 746 -4.93 -7.64 -47.69
N LYS A 747 -4.53 -8.61 -46.86
CA LYS A 747 -5.20 -9.89 -46.67
C LYS A 747 -6.27 -9.82 -45.55
N LEU A 748 -5.97 -9.13 -44.48
CA LEU A 748 -6.90 -8.90 -43.37
C LEU A 748 -7.39 -7.46 -43.40
N SER A 749 -8.67 -7.27 -43.05
CA SER A 749 -9.24 -5.92 -42.90
C SER A 749 -8.66 -5.25 -41.65
N ALA A 750 -8.42 -3.95 -41.69
CA ALA A 750 -7.97 -3.13 -40.54
C ALA A 750 -6.58 -3.47 -39.98
N VAL A 751 -5.72 -4.13 -40.75
CA VAL A 751 -4.30 -4.36 -40.43
C VAL A 751 -3.43 -3.41 -41.25
N ASN A 752 -2.53 -2.68 -40.59
CA ASN A 752 -1.62 -1.75 -41.22
C ASN A 752 -0.18 -2.02 -40.79
N ASN A 753 0.76 -1.92 -41.72
CA ASN A 753 2.18 -2.09 -41.47
C ASN A 753 2.89 -0.77 -41.20
N TYR A 754 3.73 -0.78 -40.18
CA TYR A 754 4.63 0.31 -39.83
C TYR A 754 6.03 -0.23 -39.58
N CYS A 755 7.02 0.62 -39.75
CA CYS A 755 8.39 0.29 -39.45
C CYS A 755 9.10 1.47 -38.79
N ILE A 756 10.23 1.19 -38.13
CA ILE A 756 11.09 2.24 -37.63
C ILE A 756 11.95 2.78 -38.78
N ALA A 757 11.93 4.08 -38.94
CA ALA A 757 12.76 4.77 -39.91
C ALA A 757 14.23 4.63 -39.56
N VAL A 758 15.01 4.17 -40.54
CA VAL A 758 16.46 3.98 -40.44
C VAL A 758 17.12 4.86 -41.52
N LYS A 759 18.18 5.55 -41.15
CA LYS A 759 19.05 6.26 -42.10
C LYS A 759 20.34 5.48 -42.25
N GLU A 760 20.61 5.02 -43.47
CA GLU A 760 21.91 4.43 -43.82
C GLU A 760 22.89 5.54 -44.15
N ASP A 761 24.06 5.54 -43.52
CA ASP A 761 25.16 6.47 -43.71
C ASP A 761 26.42 5.68 -44.04
N GLY A 762 26.54 5.26 -45.29
CA GLY A 762 27.58 4.31 -45.72
C GLY A 762 27.41 2.94 -45.10
N ASP A 763 28.40 2.49 -44.36
CA ASP A 763 28.40 1.20 -43.64
C ASP A 763 27.76 1.26 -42.23
N ASP A 764 27.39 2.48 -41.81
CA ASP A 764 26.79 2.71 -40.50
C ASP A 764 25.28 2.99 -40.59
N ILE A 765 24.56 2.66 -39.50
CA ILE A 765 23.12 2.83 -39.44
C ILE A 765 22.76 3.71 -38.27
N VAL A 766 21.92 4.72 -38.56
CA VAL A 766 21.35 5.59 -37.53
C VAL A 766 19.86 5.31 -37.41
N PHE A 767 19.44 4.84 -36.23
CA PHE A 767 18.02 4.68 -35.94
C PHE A 767 17.37 6.03 -35.66
N LEU A 768 16.43 6.45 -36.50
CA LEU A 768 15.76 7.73 -36.34
C LEU A 768 14.67 7.71 -35.25
N ARG A 769 14.36 6.53 -34.68
CA ARG A 769 13.31 6.32 -33.64
C ARG A 769 11.94 6.87 -34.06
N LYS A 770 11.70 7.09 -35.34
CA LYS A 770 10.43 7.56 -35.90
C LYS A 770 9.71 6.37 -36.52
N ILE A 771 8.43 6.19 -36.17
CA ILE A 771 7.54 5.18 -36.72
C ILE A 771 6.95 5.76 -38.03
N VAL A 772 7.07 5.02 -39.12
CA VAL A 772 6.57 5.40 -40.46
C VAL A 772 5.76 4.27 -41.05
N LYS A 773 4.80 4.61 -41.93
CA LYS A 773 3.97 3.61 -42.60
C LYS A 773 4.80 2.80 -43.62
N GLY A 774 4.64 1.49 -43.63
CA GLY A 774 5.33 0.53 -44.50
C GLY A 774 5.99 -0.58 -43.72
N GLY A 775 6.43 -1.63 -44.41
CA GLY A 775 7.20 -2.75 -43.85
C GLY A 775 8.71 -2.48 -43.92
N ALA A 776 9.50 -3.04 -43.03
CA ALA A 776 10.96 -3.04 -43.15
C ALA A 776 11.37 -4.19 -44.06
N ASP A 777 12.08 -3.88 -45.14
CA ASP A 777 12.48 -4.85 -46.15
C ASP A 777 13.71 -5.67 -45.74
N ARG A 778 14.42 -5.29 -44.64
CA ARG A 778 15.65 -5.93 -44.20
C ARG A 778 15.74 -6.05 -42.71
N SER A 779 16.39 -7.11 -42.25
CA SER A 779 16.76 -7.26 -40.82
C SER A 779 18.10 -6.57 -40.58
N TYR A 780 18.20 -5.81 -39.49
CA TYR A 780 19.39 -5.05 -39.11
C TYR A 780 20.16 -5.68 -37.92
N GLY A 781 19.95 -6.98 -37.64
CA GLY A 781 20.58 -7.67 -36.50
C GLY A 781 22.10 -7.70 -36.52
N ILE A 782 22.69 -7.86 -37.72
CA ILE A 782 24.15 -7.90 -37.88
C ILE A 782 24.75 -6.48 -37.63
N GLN A 783 24.06 -5.45 -38.08
CA GLN A 783 24.49 -4.05 -37.83
C GLN A 783 24.37 -3.68 -36.34
N VAL A 784 23.33 -4.15 -35.66
CA VAL A 784 23.21 -3.97 -34.20
C VAL A 784 24.35 -4.71 -33.49
N ALA A 785 24.73 -5.92 -33.94
CA ALA A 785 25.87 -6.63 -33.39
C ALA A 785 27.20 -5.87 -33.57
N LYS A 786 27.39 -5.19 -34.73
CA LYS A 786 28.53 -4.30 -34.98
C LYS A 786 28.54 -3.11 -34.00
N LEU A 787 27.38 -2.45 -33.81
CA LEU A 787 27.24 -1.34 -32.85
C LEU A 787 27.49 -1.79 -31.41
N ALA A 788 27.17 -3.03 -31.05
CA ALA A 788 27.43 -3.61 -29.74
C ALA A 788 28.89 -4.01 -29.52
N GLY A 789 29.77 -3.87 -30.52
CA GLY A 789 31.20 -4.17 -30.42
C GLY A 789 31.58 -5.63 -30.68
N VAL A 790 30.73 -6.41 -31.37
CA VAL A 790 31.12 -7.75 -31.84
C VAL A 790 32.27 -7.62 -32.85
N PRO A 791 33.33 -8.47 -32.77
CA PRO A 791 34.50 -8.35 -33.64
C PRO A 791 34.16 -8.35 -35.12
N ASP A 792 34.80 -7.50 -35.92
CA ASP A 792 34.54 -7.29 -37.34
C ASP A 792 34.64 -8.60 -38.18
N VAL A 793 35.53 -9.55 -37.81
CA VAL A 793 35.67 -10.83 -38.43
C VAL A 793 34.37 -11.66 -38.32
N VAL A 794 33.71 -11.59 -37.15
CA VAL A 794 32.43 -12.29 -36.90
C VAL A 794 31.31 -11.62 -37.72
N ILE A 795 31.30 -10.30 -37.76
CA ILE A 795 30.32 -9.50 -38.51
C ILE A 795 30.43 -9.77 -40.01
N ALA A 796 31.66 -9.78 -40.55
CA ALA A 796 31.89 -10.11 -41.96
C ALA A 796 31.36 -11.50 -42.31
N ARG A 797 31.69 -12.53 -41.48
CA ARG A 797 31.21 -13.89 -41.67
C ARG A 797 29.69 -14.03 -41.53
N ALA A 798 29.08 -13.30 -40.58
CA ALA A 798 27.64 -13.26 -40.42
C ALA A 798 26.92 -12.73 -41.66
N ASN A 799 27.45 -11.67 -42.28
CA ASN A 799 26.95 -11.14 -43.55
C ASN A 799 27.01 -12.14 -44.69
N GLU A 800 28.13 -12.87 -44.85
CA GLU A 800 28.27 -13.91 -45.86
C GLU A 800 27.23 -15.04 -45.69
N ILE A 801 27.05 -15.48 -44.41
CA ILE A 801 26.05 -16.54 -44.10
C ILE A 801 24.64 -16.04 -44.35
N CYS A 802 24.32 -14.81 -43.92
CA CYS A 802 23.01 -14.18 -44.13
C CYS A 802 22.63 -14.14 -45.63
N ASN A 803 23.54 -13.69 -46.50
CA ASN A 803 23.33 -13.68 -47.93
C ASN A 803 23.04 -15.08 -48.51
N GLN A 804 23.75 -16.11 -48.02
CA GLN A 804 23.51 -17.48 -48.46
C GLN A 804 22.15 -18.04 -47.99
N LEU A 805 21.62 -17.54 -46.87
CA LEU A 805 20.32 -17.99 -46.36
C LEU A 805 19.15 -17.29 -47.04
N ILE A 806 19.30 -15.99 -47.43
CA ILE A 806 18.29 -15.23 -48.16
C ILE A 806 18.00 -15.83 -49.55
N ASP A 807 18.99 -16.38 -50.21
CA ASP A 807 18.85 -17.02 -51.53
C ASP A 807 17.99 -18.32 -51.54
N LYS A 808 17.60 -18.83 -50.37
CA LYS A 808 16.75 -20.03 -50.21
C LYS A 808 15.30 -19.62 -49.85
N ASP A 809 14.54 -19.20 -50.86
CA ASP A 809 13.18 -18.67 -50.83
C ASP A 809 12.18 -19.33 -49.85
N ILE A 810 11.86 -18.61 -48.74
CA ILE A 810 10.73 -18.88 -47.83
C ILE A 810 9.50 -18.04 -48.25
N THR A 811 9.73 -16.89 -48.88
CA THR A 811 8.72 -15.87 -49.19
C THR A 811 7.69 -16.35 -50.24
N THR A 812 8.04 -17.28 -51.13
CA THR A 812 7.16 -17.78 -52.18
C THR A 812 6.07 -18.72 -51.65
N LYS A 813 6.32 -19.48 -50.61
CA LYS A 813 5.34 -20.39 -49.98
C LYS A 813 4.29 -19.70 -49.12
N LEU A 814 4.61 -18.55 -48.55
CA LEU A 814 3.73 -17.80 -47.67
C LEU A 814 2.63 -17.04 -48.44
N LYS A 815 2.85 -16.74 -49.74
CA LYS A 815 1.83 -16.11 -50.60
C LYS A 815 0.63 -17.01 -50.91
N GLU A 816 0.75 -18.34 -50.67
CA GLU A 816 -0.28 -19.33 -50.94
C GLU A 816 -1.13 -19.69 -49.69
N ILE A 817 -0.82 -19.17 -48.49
CA ILE A 817 -1.60 -19.43 -47.29
C ILE A 817 -2.96 -18.73 -47.40
N LYS A 818 -4.03 -19.52 -47.36
CA LYS A 818 -5.42 -19.01 -47.36
C LYS A 818 -5.80 -18.62 -45.97
N ILE A 819 -6.37 -17.41 -45.84
CA ILE A 819 -6.98 -16.91 -44.58
C ILE A 819 -8.18 -17.78 -44.30
N THR A 820 -8.31 -18.24 -43.05
CA THR A 820 -9.44 -19.01 -42.56
C THR A 820 -10.24 -18.13 -41.57
N ASN A 821 -11.48 -17.83 -41.93
CA ASN A 821 -12.45 -17.21 -41.02
C ASN A 821 -13.21 -18.27 -40.21
N ASP A 822 -12.90 -19.55 -40.39
CA ASP A 822 -13.54 -20.68 -39.71
C ASP A 822 -12.82 -21.06 -38.39
N PHE A 823 -12.82 -20.16 -37.42
CA PHE A 823 -12.54 -20.53 -36.01
C PHE A 823 -13.82 -21.08 -35.37
N LYS A 824 -14.36 -22.17 -35.86
CA LYS A 824 -15.41 -22.87 -35.12
C LYS A 824 -14.75 -23.59 -33.96
N PRO A 825 -15.25 -23.40 -32.73
CA PRO A 825 -14.82 -24.26 -31.64
C PRO A 825 -15.19 -25.70 -32.06
N LYS A 826 -14.24 -26.54 -32.28
CA LYS A 826 -14.47 -27.97 -32.17
C LYS A 826 -14.86 -28.18 -30.72
N ASN A 827 -16.11 -28.65 -30.54
CA ASN A 827 -16.51 -29.26 -29.27
C ASN A 827 -15.69 -30.57 -29.15
N ASP A 828 -14.45 -30.45 -28.77
CA ASP A 828 -13.65 -31.50 -28.19
C ASP A 828 -13.57 -31.20 -26.70
N ASP A 829 -14.40 -31.90 -25.93
CA ASP A 829 -14.37 -32.00 -24.47
C ASP A 829 -13.05 -32.62 -23.94
N THR A 830 -11.95 -32.43 -24.63
CA THR A 830 -10.64 -33.01 -24.32
C THR A 830 -9.49 -32.02 -24.50
N GLN A 831 -9.71 -30.75 -24.18
CA GLN A 831 -8.57 -29.88 -23.94
C GLN A 831 -8.17 -30.04 -22.45
N MET A 832 -7.39 -31.11 -22.19
CA MET A 832 -6.71 -31.28 -20.91
C MET A 832 -5.93 -30.00 -20.57
N SER A 833 -6.30 -29.37 -19.47
CA SER A 833 -5.42 -28.41 -18.82
C SER A 833 -4.11 -29.14 -18.49
N MET A 834 -2.99 -28.65 -18.99
CA MET A 834 -1.65 -29.20 -18.72
C MET A 834 -1.21 -28.97 -17.26
N PHE A 835 -2.11 -28.51 -16.39
CA PHE A 835 -1.87 -28.22 -14.97
C PHE A 835 -2.44 -29.28 -14.00
N GLY A 836 -3.21 -30.25 -14.52
CA GLY A 836 -3.56 -31.44 -13.74
C GLY A 836 -2.54 -32.54 -14.00
N SER A 837 -1.99 -33.14 -12.95
CA SER A 837 -1.13 -34.31 -13.11
C SER A 837 -1.95 -35.43 -13.81
N LEU A 838 -1.34 -36.23 -14.64
CA LEU A 838 -1.99 -37.40 -15.26
C LEU A 838 -2.68 -38.30 -14.23
N ALA A 839 -2.20 -38.30 -13.00
CA ALA A 839 -2.76 -38.99 -11.85
C ALA A 839 -4.11 -38.40 -11.39
N GLU A 840 -4.25 -37.07 -11.36
CA GLU A 840 -5.49 -36.38 -10.94
C GLU A 840 -6.62 -36.58 -11.94
N SER A 841 -6.32 -36.49 -13.24
CA SER A 841 -7.32 -36.74 -14.30
C SER A 841 -7.81 -38.18 -14.28
N GLN A 842 -6.93 -39.15 -14.00
CA GLN A 842 -7.30 -40.56 -13.86
C GLN A 842 -8.13 -40.83 -12.61
N VAL A 843 -7.83 -40.19 -11.49
CA VAL A 843 -8.58 -40.29 -10.26
C VAL A 843 -10.00 -39.71 -10.40
N ILE A 844 -10.15 -38.62 -11.14
CA ILE A 844 -11.48 -38.02 -11.43
C ILE A 844 -12.30 -38.94 -12.34
N GLU A 845 -11.69 -39.56 -13.36
CA GLU A 845 -12.39 -40.54 -14.19
C GLU A 845 -12.78 -41.78 -13.39
N ASP A 846 -11.91 -42.30 -12.54
CA ASP A 846 -12.20 -43.45 -11.69
C ASP A 846 -13.35 -43.14 -10.71
N ILE A 847 -13.43 -41.92 -10.13
CA ILE A 847 -14.54 -41.48 -9.28
C ILE A 847 -15.87 -41.40 -10.07
N LYS A 848 -15.86 -40.90 -11.31
CA LYS A 848 -17.06 -40.81 -12.16
C LYS A 848 -17.61 -42.16 -12.57
N CYS A 849 -16.76 -43.21 -12.69
CA CYS A 849 -17.14 -44.54 -13.07
C CYS A 849 -17.57 -45.46 -11.94
N VAL A 850 -17.50 -44.99 -10.67
CA VAL A 850 -17.85 -45.80 -9.50
C VAL A 850 -19.35 -45.90 -9.30
N ASP A 851 -19.90 -47.09 -9.27
CA ASP A 851 -21.29 -47.34 -8.88
C ASP A 851 -21.45 -47.42 -7.36
N LEU A 852 -21.74 -46.25 -6.77
CA LEU A 852 -21.92 -46.09 -5.31
C LEU A 852 -23.10 -46.93 -4.77
N SER A 853 -24.09 -47.28 -5.58
CA SER A 853 -25.29 -48.04 -5.17
C SER A 853 -25.00 -49.52 -4.88
N ASN A 854 -23.88 -50.04 -5.40
CA ASN A 854 -23.47 -51.44 -5.17
C ASN A 854 -22.21 -51.58 -4.28
N MET A 855 -21.81 -50.47 -3.61
CA MET A 855 -20.62 -50.47 -2.75
C MET A 855 -20.96 -50.54 -1.25
N THR A 856 -20.32 -51.46 -0.53
CA THR A 856 -20.46 -51.44 0.94
C THR A 856 -19.64 -50.32 1.56
N PRO A 857 -20.03 -49.74 2.72
CA PRO A 857 -19.30 -48.62 3.36
C PRO A 857 -17.81 -48.89 3.56
N MET A 858 -17.44 -50.13 3.85
CA MET A 858 -16.04 -50.55 4.06
C MET A 858 -15.25 -50.55 2.73
N LYS A 859 -15.88 -50.97 1.64
CA LYS A 859 -15.25 -50.91 0.31
C LYS A 859 -15.12 -49.47 -0.20
N ALA A 860 -16.07 -48.61 0.09
CA ALA A 860 -15.99 -47.19 -0.23
C ALA A 860 -14.82 -46.47 0.48
N LEU A 861 -14.62 -46.79 1.77
CA LEU A 861 -13.50 -46.27 2.58
C LEU A 861 -12.11 -46.75 2.05
N LEU A 862 -12.00 -48.02 1.71
CA LEU A 862 -10.78 -48.58 1.17
C LEU A 862 -10.48 -48.00 -0.24
N TYR A 863 -11.49 -47.80 -1.05
CA TYR A 863 -11.34 -47.18 -2.38
C TYR A 863 -10.97 -45.69 -2.29
N LEU A 864 -11.55 -44.93 -1.36
CA LEU A 864 -11.17 -43.55 -1.08
C LEU A 864 -9.70 -43.45 -0.61
N ASN A 865 -9.25 -44.37 0.23
CA ASN A 865 -7.86 -44.43 0.66
C ASN A 865 -6.88 -44.75 -0.49
N GLU A 866 -7.29 -45.65 -1.40
CA GLU A 866 -6.53 -45.98 -2.61
C GLU A 866 -6.42 -44.76 -3.56
N LEU A 867 -7.51 -44.01 -3.74
CA LEU A 867 -7.50 -42.78 -4.55
C LEU A 867 -6.63 -41.68 -3.91
N GLN A 868 -6.65 -41.58 -2.58
CA GLN A 868 -5.84 -40.64 -1.81
C GLN A 868 -4.33 -40.98 -1.87
N GLU A 869 -3.96 -42.27 -1.93
CA GLU A 869 -2.57 -42.70 -2.13
C GLU A 869 -2.08 -42.45 -3.56
N ARG A 870 -2.96 -42.44 -4.56
CA ARG A 870 -2.60 -42.08 -5.94
C ARG A 870 -2.47 -40.57 -6.19
N LEU A 871 -3.01 -39.74 -5.31
CA LEU A 871 -2.91 -38.29 -5.33
C LEU A 871 -1.71 -37.75 -4.53
N LYS A 872 -1.09 -38.60 -3.72
CA LYS A 872 0.19 -38.32 -3.03
C LYS A 872 1.38 -38.62 -3.93
#